data_9aca2b695165859a5330429fccf40d44
#
_entry.id   9aca2b695165859a5330429fccf40d44
#
_cell.length_a   1.000
_cell.length_b   1.000
_cell.length_c   1.000
_cell.angle_alpha   90.00
_cell.angle_beta   90.00
_cell.angle_gamma   90.00
#
_symmetry.space_group_name_H-M   'P 1'
#
loop_
_entity.id
_entity.type
_entity.pdbx_description
1 polymer ?
#
loop_
_entity_poly.entity_id
_entity_poly.type
_entity_poly.pdbx_seq_one_letter_code
_entity_poly.pdbx_strand_id
1 'polypeptide(L)'
;MARPQSPPILAQLRSARTLPEQTAALRALKNEVVGHVQRKELWISLGVLDPIVRTLASARPPIKPNGKDARFPLTQRPLSQDESVRLQALQLVASFANGGPAFLAPLHAARAIPALMANISPFTNAPQLVVASLRALTDIAEASILAPPSSPIDIESLADTVFSPQHLDSFGAMLSITSPNSLLQSQVPLAAGLISRLCREDRHQQALTTSGILDALATRLASVAVLRGEVVPGADEAARNDGLLDAFPDPAPKSLRLAPILEAIAAILGDSKYRANRLIDSPSILAVFPSIKFEPAEVADPRYDAEQPGPNVSRQPPLTAMEFMLPIGMPRSLSTSPYGSFSQAASSDSQSSSRSSLSKFSSSAIWDSPRYPPVGSNGDDTEEIESPFIPWLVHLVRCSEEYERLLASSILASLIKGGVGSKGMREASLGLLVVPLLVDMICKNDKDASDVNEVDDTSKRIILERAPVVLARMITDSEYLQKAAYECEAVPVLSKLLKHAYAPVRDTAQPRYWSPQPDTDMEIESSSPHSQLGQEGQNGLLIHRLRVRESTLKAIAALAGGKEDYRKAFVAEDITSYVVESLSEYPRKPQTAKERTAEKSSGDATRKGETAGYGANPPSVIIAGCHVVRMLSRSVNILRTSLVDHGVALPIFRFMKHSDVNVQVAATATICNLVVEVSPVRELLAENGVMRVLCEHAHSENPALRLNALWALKHFIDAVGPDLKKACLAQLDPGWLEQLICDDTEDLALQMAREREASGLDMDDDVDMQQSDEAHRWVYGTNGMLRELDATNSTRLRQVEDKLAAVRESELNPVRRARNDDLAIQEQGLDFIRNLIGRPGTGLSETTNETTEMIDYLLRELGTERLFEILSSKLRAKVLRPFSRRAPVTGREPRLLHPQAKIIVAVIYILVHIAASIPRHRQMVISQTELLKLLAQQASSKDREVRVALCHLVINLTWQEDDGEAQACAQRAHELRKLGFHAKMEALTKQDGDLDVRERAKTAAYQIEQATY
;
A
#
# COMPACT_ATOMS: atom_id res chain seq x y z
N MET A 1 8.31 -33.06 52.77
CA MET A 1 9.04 -32.25 51.76
C MET A 1 9.21 -30.84 52.31
N ALA A 2 10.42 -30.42 52.63
CA ALA A 2 10.72 -29.08 53.09
C ALA A 2 10.39 -28.07 51.96
N ARG A 3 9.63 -27.04 52.26
CA ARG A 3 9.43 -25.92 51.32
C ARG A 3 10.79 -25.35 50.96
N PRO A 4 11.14 -25.20 49.67
CA PRO A 4 12.39 -24.56 49.30
C PRO A 4 12.44 -23.17 49.94
N GLN A 5 13.47 -22.88 50.71
CA GLN A 5 13.67 -21.55 51.31
C GLN A 5 13.80 -20.55 50.15
N SER A 6 12.97 -19.51 50.14
CA SER A 6 13.08 -18.46 49.11
C SER A 6 14.46 -17.81 49.21
N PRO A 7 15.15 -17.55 48.09
CA PRO A 7 16.45 -16.90 48.09
C PRO A 7 16.45 -15.64 48.93
N PRO A 8 17.49 -15.31 49.66
CA PRO A 8 17.51 -14.19 50.60
C PRO A 8 17.20 -12.84 49.93
N ILE A 9 17.64 -12.66 48.71
CA ILE A 9 17.34 -11.45 47.90
C ILE A 9 15.84 -11.31 47.64
N LEU A 10 15.13 -12.40 47.29
CA LEU A 10 13.70 -12.35 47.06
C LEU A 10 12.89 -12.11 48.34
N ALA A 11 13.31 -12.73 49.44
CA ALA A 11 12.73 -12.48 50.77
C ALA A 11 12.95 -11.03 51.19
N GLN A 12 14.13 -10.47 50.98
CA GLN A 12 14.46 -9.08 51.26
C GLN A 12 13.61 -8.13 50.37
N LEU A 13 13.46 -8.41 49.07
CA LEU A 13 12.66 -7.62 48.13
C LEU A 13 11.17 -7.60 48.53
N ARG A 14 10.63 -8.75 49.04
CA ARG A 14 9.25 -8.86 49.50
C ARG A 14 9.00 -8.23 50.85
N SER A 15 10.00 -8.21 51.74
CA SER A 15 9.89 -7.70 53.09
C SER A 15 10.44 -6.28 53.30
N ALA A 16 11.06 -5.70 52.30
CA ALA A 16 11.61 -4.35 52.34
C ALA A 16 10.57 -3.30 52.71
N ARG A 17 10.81 -2.57 53.83
CA ARG A 17 9.92 -1.54 54.32
C ARG A 17 10.38 -0.14 53.94
N THR A 18 11.63 0.04 53.58
CA THR A 18 12.24 1.32 53.19
C THR A 18 12.69 1.34 51.76
N LEU A 19 12.68 2.49 51.11
CA LEU A 19 13.17 2.65 49.72
C LEU A 19 14.64 2.31 49.53
N PRO A 20 15.57 2.63 50.49
CA PRO A 20 16.97 2.19 50.39
C PRO A 20 17.12 0.66 50.41
N GLU A 21 16.37 -0.06 51.27
CA GLU A 21 16.37 -1.52 51.31
C GLU A 21 15.89 -2.12 49.98
N GLN A 22 14.80 -1.57 49.41
CA GLN A 22 14.32 -1.99 48.07
C GLN A 22 15.37 -1.76 46.99
N THR A 23 16.05 -0.59 47.00
CA THR A 23 17.10 -0.26 46.06
C THR A 23 18.29 -1.26 46.17
N ALA A 24 18.69 -1.60 47.38
CA ALA A 24 19.77 -2.55 47.64
C ALA A 24 19.41 -3.94 47.12
N ALA A 25 18.20 -4.43 47.40
CA ALA A 25 17.72 -5.72 46.95
C ALA A 25 17.62 -5.80 45.41
N LEU A 26 17.08 -4.74 44.75
CA LEU A 26 17.02 -4.68 43.27
C LEU A 26 18.41 -4.63 42.63
N ARG A 27 19.37 -3.91 43.22
CA ARG A 27 20.77 -3.90 42.74
C ARG A 27 21.44 -5.26 42.89
N ALA A 28 21.26 -5.94 44.04
CA ALA A 28 21.77 -7.29 44.24
C ALA A 28 21.22 -8.26 43.21
N LEU A 29 19.90 -8.22 42.97
CA LEU A 29 19.22 -9.03 41.96
C LEU A 29 19.77 -8.72 40.54
N LYS A 30 19.96 -7.43 40.22
CA LYS A 30 20.51 -7.03 38.93
C LYS A 30 21.89 -7.62 38.68
N ASN A 31 22.75 -7.61 39.65
CA ASN A 31 24.10 -8.17 39.54
C ASN A 31 24.09 -9.69 39.29
N GLU A 32 23.06 -10.41 39.76
CA GLU A 32 22.92 -11.84 39.49
C GLU A 32 22.27 -12.17 38.11
N VAL A 33 21.39 -11.29 37.64
CA VAL A 33 20.55 -11.56 36.47
C VAL A 33 21.22 -11.09 35.17
N VAL A 34 21.97 -9.99 35.21
CA VAL A 34 22.55 -9.39 34.01
C VAL A 34 23.61 -10.30 33.40
N GLY A 35 23.46 -10.66 32.13
CA GLY A 35 24.36 -11.51 31.38
C GLY A 35 24.12 -13.03 31.50
N HIS A 36 23.20 -13.49 32.34
CA HIS A 36 22.95 -14.91 32.59
C HIS A 36 21.51 -15.34 32.30
N VAL A 37 21.25 -15.93 31.13
CA VAL A 37 19.90 -16.35 30.72
C VAL A 37 19.31 -17.39 31.68
N GLN A 38 20.07 -18.42 32.06
CA GLN A 38 19.62 -19.48 32.98
C GLN A 38 19.25 -18.95 34.38
N ARG A 39 19.99 -17.97 34.88
CA ARG A 39 19.65 -17.30 36.14
C ARG A 39 18.38 -16.46 35.99
N LYS A 40 18.17 -15.81 34.85
CA LYS A 40 16.92 -15.10 34.56
C LYS A 40 15.72 -16.02 34.64
N GLU A 41 15.79 -17.21 34.05
CA GLU A 41 14.75 -18.24 34.12
C GLU A 41 14.46 -18.69 35.56
N LEU A 42 15.50 -18.99 36.31
CA LEU A 42 15.38 -19.38 37.71
C LEU A 42 14.69 -18.31 38.54
N TRP A 43 15.08 -17.04 38.39
CA TRP A 43 14.45 -15.94 39.14
C TRP A 43 12.99 -15.71 38.76
N ILE A 44 12.65 -15.91 37.51
CA ILE A 44 11.24 -15.83 37.05
C ILE A 44 10.41 -16.96 37.66
N SER A 45 10.91 -18.18 37.65
CA SER A 45 10.23 -19.34 38.25
C SER A 45 9.97 -19.16 39.77
N LEU A 46 10.82 -18.39 40.46
CA LEU A 46 10.64 -17.99 41.85
C LEU A 46 9.66 -16.83 42.06
N GLY A 47 9.10 -16.28 41.01
CA GLY A 47 8.10 -15.21 41.04
C GLY A 47 8.66 -13.82 41.37
N VAL A 48 9.84 -13.50 40.82
CA VAL A 48 10.52 -12.21 41.05
C VAL A 48 9.86 -11.02 40.31
N LEU A 49 9.12 -11.27 39.23
CA LEU A 49 8.53 -10.22 38.42
C LEU A 49 7.44 -9.45 39.17
N ASP A 50 6.61 -10.13 39.96
CA ASP A 50 5.51 -9.48 40.68
C ASP A 50 5.96 -8.32 41.60
N PRO A 51 6.96 -8.49 42.49
CA PRO A 51 7.43 -7.38 43.32
C PRO A 51 8.11 -6.27 42.51
N ILE A 52 8.79 -6.59 41.41
CA ILE A 52 9.42 -5.60 40.52
C ILE A 52 8.34 -4.75 39.85
N VAL A 53 7.32 -5.38 39.25
CA VAL A 53 6.24 -4.69 38.54
C VAL A 53 5.38 -3.86 39.51
N ARG A 54 5.10 -4.34 40.74
CA ARG A 54 4.41 -3.53 41.76
C ARG A 54 5.16 -2.24 42.08
N THR A 55 6.49 -2.29 42.11
CA THR A 55 7.32 -1.10 42.33
C THR A 55 7.14 -0.08 41.19
N LEU A 56 6.94 -0.54 39.95
CA LEU A 56 6.70 0.33 38.79
C LEU A 56 5.29 0.90 38.77
N ALA A 57 4.30 0.14 39.25
CA ALA A 57 2.90 0.56 39.28
C ALA A 57 2.61 1.68 40.30
N SER A 58 3.56 2.00 41.20
CA SER A 58 3.47 3.13 42.12
C SER A 58 3.64 4.51 41.43
N ALA A 59 3.90 4.53 40.10
CA ALA A 59 4.00 5.75 39.32
C ALA A 59 2.69 6.57 39.39
N ARG A 60 2.82 7.89 39.51
CA ARG A 60 1.66 8.80 39.47
C ARG A 60 1.00 8.74 38.10
N PRO A 61 -0.34 8.74 38.04
CA PRO A 61 -1.04 8.80 36.75
C PRO A 61 -0.63 10.06 35.99
N PRO A 62 -0.59 10.01 34.65
CA PRO A 62 -0.23 11.17 33.85
C PRO A 62 -1.19 12.33 34.13
N ILE A 63 -0.66 13.46 34.58
CA ILE A 63 -1.42 14.68 34.75
C ILE A 63 -1.57 15.30 33.37
N LYS A 64 -2.80 15.49 32.88
CA LYS A 64 -3.03 16.25 31.67
C LYS A 64 -2.51 17.68 31.88
N PRO A 65 -1.63 18.21 31.05
CA PRO A 65 -1.15 19.58 31.19
C PRO A 65 -2.32 20.53 30.93
N ASN A 66 -2.80 21.17 31.99
CA ASN A 66 -3.79 22.25 31.88
C ASN A 66 -3.06 23.55 31.54
N GLY A 67 -3.18 24.03 30.30
CA GLY A 67 -2.85 25.40 29.92
C GLY A 67 -1.37 25.78 29.78
N LYS A 68 -1.10 27.01 29.57
CA LYS A 68 0.13 27.70 29.11
C LYS A 68 1.43 27.44 29.90
N ASP A 69 1.42 26.65 30.96
CA ASP A 69 2.56 26.40 31.83
C ASP A 69 3.26 25.04 31.65
N ALA A 70 2.96 24.30 30.57
CA ALA A 70 3.62 23.04 30.25
C ALA A 70 5.07 23.24 29.76
N ARG A 71 5.88 24.00 30.49
CA ARG A 71 7.33 24.03 30.30
C ARG A 71 7.91 22.76 30.89
N PHE A 72 8.77 22.06 30.13
CA PHE A 72 9.47 20.87 30.59
C PHE A 72 10.19 21.13 31.91
N PRO A 73 9.69 20.64 33.07
CA PRO A 73 10.22 21.08 34.36
C PRO A 73 11.42 20.26 34.85
N LEU A 74 11.93 19.29 34.08
CA LEU A 74 12.82 18.28 34.61
C LEU A 74 14.27 18.40 34.10
N THR A 75 14.81 19.62 34.15
CA THR A 75 16.23 19.82 33.99
C THR A 75 16.99 19.33 35.23
N GLN A 76 17.85 18.33 35.07
CA GLN A 76 18.98 17.96 35.96
C GLN A 76 18.77 18.03 37.49
N ARG A 77 17.62 17.61 37.99
CA ARG A 77 17.53 17.34 39.41
C ARG A 77 18.05 15.93 39.75
N PRO A 78 18.68 15.74 40.93
CA PRO A 78 18.98 14.37 41.37
C PRO A 78 17.69 13.55 41.51
N LEU A 79 17.76 12.26 41.15
CA LEU A 79 16.62 11.36 41.31
C LEU A 79 16.20 11.28 42.77
N SER A 80 14.90 11.31 43.01
CA SER A 80 14.36 10.99 44.32
C SER A 80 14.63 9.53 44.66
N GLN A 81 14.52 9.16 45.94
CA GLN A 81 14.68 7.75 46.34
C GLN A 81 13.68 6.84 45.64
N ASP A 82 12.43 7.24 45.50
CA ASP A 82 11.39 6.51 44.76
C ASP A 82 11.76 6.36 43.26
N GLU A 83 12.19 7.44 42.60
CA GLU A 83 12.66 7.37 41.21
C GLU A 83 13.86 6.46 41.03
N SER A 84 14.78 6.43 42.01
CA SER A 84 15.92 5.53 41.98
C SER A 84 15.52 4.05 42.06
N VAL A 85 14.54 3.73 42.92
CA VAL A 85 13.95 2.38 43.01
C VAL A 85 13.30 1.98 41.69
N ARG A 86 12.43 2.83 41.15
CA ARG A 86 11.77 2.59 39.86
C ARG A 86 12.77 2.42 38.71
N LEU A 87 13.84 3.20 38.68
CA LEU A 87 14.89 3.04 37.66
C LEU A 87 15.55 1.67 37.71
N GLN A 88 15.88 1.16 38.90
CA GLN A 88 16.45 -0.20 39.04
C GLN A 88 15.46 -1.27 38.60
N ALA A 89 14.18 -1.10 38.92
CA ALA A 89 13.11 -2.00 38.49
C ALA A 89 12.94 -2.01 36.95
N LEU A 90 12.95 -0.82 36.29
CA LEU A 90 12.88 -0.69 34.83
C LEU A 90 14.06 -1.39 34.14
N GLN A 91 15.26 -1.21 34.65
CA GLN A 91 16.47 -1.84 34.12
C GLN A 91 16.45 -3.38 34.26
N LEU A 92 15.82 -3.89 35.33
CA LEU A 92 15.61 -5.32 35.49
C LEU A 92 14.59 -5.86 34.50
N VAL A 93 13.45 -5.18 34.30
CA VAL A 93 12.46 -5.58 33.29
C VAL A 93 13.08 -5.59 31.90
N ALA A 94 13.87 -4.57 31.52
CA ALA A 94 14.61 -4.55 30.27
C ALA A 94 15.58 -5.75 30.18
N SER A 95 16.31 -6.05 31.25
CA SER A 95 17.20 -7.22 31.26
C SER A 95 16.45 -8.53 31.07
N PHE A 96 15.27 -8.70 31.66
CA PHE A 96 14.44 -9.90 31.45
C PHE A 96 13.92 -9.95 30.00
N ALA A 97 13.41 -8.85 29.46
CA ALA A 97 12.94 -8.76 28.08
C ALA A 97 14.01 -9.13 27.04
N ASN A 98 15.25 -8.68 27.28
CA ASN A 98 16.41 -9.05 26.47
C ASN A 98 16.80 -10.55 26.57
N GLY A 99 16.10 -11.35 27.39
CA GLY A 99 16.24 -12.79 27.40
C GLY A 99 15.65 -13.51 26.19
N GLY A 100 14.82 -12.81 25.42
CA GLY A 100 14.19 -13.33 24.21
C GLY A 100 12.73 -13.73 24.37
N PRO A 101 12.12 -14.39 23.37
CA PRO A 101 10.69 -14.69 23.29
C PRO A 101 10.13 -15.50 24.47
N ALA A 102 10.90 -16.42 25.05
CA ALA A 102 10.48 -17.24 26.19
C ALA A 102 10.07 -16.40 27.42
N PHE A 103 10.58 -15.18 27.53
CA PHE A 103 10.32 -14.28 28.65
C PHE A 103 9.05 -13.45 28.48
N LEU A 104 8.43 -13.43 27.30
CA LEU A 104 7.24 -12.62 27.03
C LEU A 104 6.03 -13.08 27.85
N ALA A 105 5.78 -14.39 27.96
CA ALA A 105 4.66 -14.91 28.71
C ALA A 105 4.72 -14.56 30.23
N PRO A 106 5.84 -14.72 30.93
CA PRO A 106 6.00 -14.25 32.30
C PRO A 106 5.84 -12.73 32.45
N LEU A 107 6.36 -11.92 31.52
CA LEU A 107 6.21 -10.46 31.55
C LEU A 107 4.76 -10.03 31.34
N HIS A 108 4.02 -10.72 30.48
CA HIS A 108 2.60 -10.50 30.27
C HIS A 108 1.79 -10.85 31.54
N ALA A 109 2.03 -12.03 32.10
CA ALA A 109 1.37 -12.48 33.33
C ALA A 109 1.57 -11.51 34.50
N ALA A 110 2.77 -10.93 34.62
CA ALA A 110 3.09 -9.91 35.62
C ALA A 110 2.55 -8.51 35.30
N ARG A 111 1.88 -8.30 34.14
CA ARG A 111 1.41 -6.98 33.66
C ARG A 111 2.53 -5.94 33.54
N ALA A 112 3.68 -6.34 33.00
CA ALA A 112 4.84 -5.46 32.88
C ALA A 112 4.58 -4.28 31.91
N ILE A 113 3.85 -4.50 30.79
CA ILE A 113 3.60 -3.47 29.77
C ILE A 113 2.84 -2.27 30.33
N PRO A 114 1.68 -2.40 30.99
CA PRO A 114 0.98 -1.26 31.60
C PRO A 114 1.85 -0.51 32.62
N ALA A 115 2.67 -1.23 33.39
CA ALA A 115 3.58 -0.62 34.37
C ALA A 115 4.73 0.16 33.69
N LEU A 116 5.24 -0.29 32.56
CA LEU A 116 6.20 0.45 31.74
C LEU A 116 5.58 1.71 31.15
N MET A 117 4.36 1.60 30.62
CA MET A 117 3.62 2.72 30.02
C MET A 117 3.31 3.83 31.04
N ALA A 118 3.06 3.49 32.31
CA ALA A 118 2.88 4.50 33.39
C ALA A 118 4.14 5.35 33.64
N ASN A 119 5.33 4.85 33.24
CA ASN A 119 6.61 5.52 33.42
C ASN A 119 7.16 6.22 32.17
N ILE A 120 6.41 6.20 31.04
CA ILE A 120 6.89 6.75 29.74
C ILE A 120 6.69 8.27 29.62
N SER A 121 5.76 8.87 30.40
CA SER A 121 5.43 10.29 30.24
C SER A 121 6.60 11.19 30.67
N PRO A 122 7.13 12.05 29.77
CA PRO A 122 8.20 12.99 30.08
C PRO A 122 7.73 14.17 30.95
N PHE A 123 6.42 14.36 31.12
CA PHE A 123 5.83 15.42 31.95
C PHE A 123 5.87 15.10 33.44
N THR A 124 5.87 13.81 33.81
CA THR A 124 5.75 13.35 35.22
C THR A 124 6.97 12.61 35.70
N ASN A 125 7.78 12.05 34.80
CA ASN A 125 8.92 11.21 35.16
C ASN A 125 10.25 11.84 34.76
N ALA A 126 11.30 11.54 35.52
CA ALA A 126 12.65 11.98 35.23
C ALA A 126 13.15 11.35 33.90
N PRO A 127 13.99 12.05 33.10
CA PRO A 127 14.46 11.57 31.79
C PRO A 127 15.08 10.19 31.81
N GLN A 128 15.78 9.81 32.90
CA GLN A 128 16.39 8.48 33.08
C GLN A 128 15.34 7.36 33.12
N LEU A 129 14.18 7.60 33.72
CA LEU A 129 13.09 6.62 33.78
C LEU A 129 12.45 6.47 32.41
N VAL A 130 12.20 7.59 31.72
CA VAL A 130 11.63 7.57 30.36
C VAL A 130 12.53 6.76 29.42
N VAL A 131 13.83 7.05 29.42
CA VAL A 131 14.82 6.29 28.60
C VAL A 131 14.84 4.80 28.96
N ALA A 132 14.78 4.46 30.24
CA ALA A 132 14.78 3.07 30.69
C ALA A 132 13.48 2.35 30.27
N SER A 133 12.32 3.03 30.35
CA SER A 133 11.03 2.48 29.91
C SER A 133 11.00 2.28 28.39
N LEU A 134 11.50 3.24 27.59
CA LEU A 134 11.60 3.11 26.13
C LEU A 134 12.51 1.92 25.74
N ARG A 135 13.64 1.74 26.41
CA ARG A 135 14.52 0.60 26.17
C ARG A 135 13.83 -0.72 26.49
N ALA A 136 13.18 -0.83 27.64
CA ALA A 136 12.44 -2.03 28.00
C ALA A 136 11.34 -2.38 27.00
N LEU A 137 10.60 -1.38 26.51
CA LEU A 137 9.58 -1.55 25.46
C LEU A 137 10.22 -1.95 24.12
N THR A 138 11.38 -1.42 23.79
CA THR A 138 12.12 -1.80 22.57
C THR A 138 12.57 -3.26 22.64
N ASP A 139 13.12 -3.70 23.79
CA ASP A 139 13.54 -5.09 24.01
C ASP A 139 12.34 -6.05 23.92
N ILE A 140 11.18 -5.67 24.48
CA ILE A 140 9.92 -6.44 24.35
C ILE A 140 9.48 -6.51 22.89
N ALA A 141 9.50 -5.39 22.15
CA ALA A 141 9.13 -5.35 20.74
C ALA A 141 10.05 -6.23 19.88
N GLU A 142 11.36 -6.22 20.14
CA GLU A 142 12.32 -7.09 19.45
C GLU A 142 12.11 -8.57 19.77
N ALA A 143 11.84 -8.91 21.03
CA ALA A 143 11.48 -10.27 21.43
C ALA A 143 10.17 -10.74 20.76
N SER A 144 9.17 -9.85 20.63
CA SER A 144 7.89 -10.16 19.99
C SER A 144 8.02 -10.45 18.48
N ILE A 145 9.01 -9.86 17.81
CA ILE A 145 9.30 -10.14 16.39
C ILE A 145 9.73 -11.60 16.17
N LEU A 146 10.43 -12.15 17.14
CA LEU A 146 10.94 -13.54 17.11
C LEU A 146 9.99 -14.53 17.79
N ALA A 147 8.90 -14.05 18.36
CA ALA A 147 7.95 -14.88 19.10
C ALA A 147 7.15 -15.81 18.19
N PRO A 148 6.75 -16.99 18.67
CA PRO A 148 5.82 -17.84 17.94
C PRO A 148 4.42 -17.19 17.91
N PRO A 149 3.55 -17.57 16.95
CA PRO A 149 2.20 -17.02 16.82
C PRO A 149 1.31 -17.24 18.07
N SER A 150 1.65 -18.21 18.92
CA SER A 150 0.94 -18.50 20.18
C SER A 150 1.39 -17.61 21.35
N SER A 151 2.33 -16.68 21.14
CA SER A 151 2.81 -15.77 22.19
C SER A 151 1.69 -14.87 22.69
N PRO A 152 1.57 -14.63 24.02
CA PRO A 152 0.56 -13.72 24.57
C PRO A 152 0.87 -12.24 24.33
N ILE A 153 2.07 -11.90 23.85
CA ILE A 153 2.46 -10.58 23.41
C ILE A 153 2.86 -10.71 21.95
N ASP A 154 2.00 -10.24 21.08
CA ASP A 154 2.29 -10.03 19.66
C ASP A 154 2.57 -8.55 19.39
N ILE A 155 3.04 -8.25 18.18
CA ILE A 155 3.40 -6.87 17.81
C ILE A 155 2.16 -5.98 17.73
N GLU A 156 1.03 -6.53 17.31
CA GLU A 156 -0.21 -5.79 17.12
C GLU A 156 -0.80 -5.34 18.47
N SER A 157 -0.98 -6.26 19.43
CA SER A 157 -1.48 -5.95 20.76
C SER A 157 -0.55 -5.00 21.54
N LEU A 158 0.77 -5.14 21.33
CA LEU A 158 1.75 -4.22 21.89
C LEU A 158 1.60 -2.82 21.28
N ALA A 159 1.43 -2.72 19.96
CA ALA A 159 1.21 -1.46 19.27
C ALA A 159 -0.08 -0.77 19.71
N ASP A 160 -1.19 -1.51 19.87
CA ASP A 160 -2.46 -0.98 20.39
C ASP A 160 -2.30 -0.36 21.77
N THR A 161 -1.51 -0.99 22.64
CA THR A 161 -1.24 -0.47 23.98
C THR A 161 -0.36 0.77 23.93
N VAL A 162 0.71 0.76 23.13
CA VAL A 162 1.69 1.84 23.04
C VAL A 162 1.10 3.08 22.35
N PHE A 163 0.32 2.90 21.28
CA PHE A 163 -0.28 3.98 20.51
C PHE A 163 -1.70 4.33 20.94
N SER A 164 -2.08 3.93 22.15
CA SER A 164 -3.35 4.36 22.72
C SER A 164 -3.36 5.90 22.92
N PRO A 165 -4.53 6.57 22.76
CA PRO A 165 -4.63 8.04 22.76
C PRO A 165 -3.99 8.72 23.98
N GLN A 166 -4.01 8.06 25.14
CA GLN A 166 -3.44 8.57 26.40
C GLN A 166 -1.91 8.70 26.38
N HIS A 167 -1.20 8.03 25.47
CA HIS A 167 0.26 8.00 25.42
C HIS A 167 0.84 8.77 24.23
N LEU A 168 0.04 9.06 23.20
CA LEU A 168 0.49 9.77 21.99
C LEU A 168 1.07 11.16 22.30
N ASP A 169 0.48 11.90 23.25
CA ASP A 169 0.99 13.19 23.70
C ASP A 169 2.42 13.10 24.27
N SER A 170 2.72 11.98 24.94
CA SER A 170 4.06 11.72 25.49
C SER A 170 5.08 11.48 24.37
N PHE A 171 4.69 10.76 23.32
CA PHE A 171 5.54 10.58 22.14
C PHE A 171 5.77 11.90 21.40
N GLY A 172 4.73 12.69 21.17
CA GLY A 172 4.82 14.02 20.59
C GLY A 172 5.78 14.92 21.36
N ALA A 173 5.67 14.95 22.68
CA ALA A 173 6.55 15.72 23.55
C ALA A 173 8.01 15.25 23.48
N MET A 174 8.27 13.94 23.49
CA MET A 174 9.63 13.40 23.36
C MET A 174 10.26 13.75 22.01
N LEU A 175 9.51 13.64 20.93
CA LEU A 175 10.01 13.97 19.59
C LEU A 175 10.21 15.48 19.39
N SER A 176 9.56 16.33 20.14
CA SER A 176 9.68 17.79 20.06
C SER A 176 10.81 18.39 20.94
N ILE A 177 11.62 17.56 21.64
CA ILE A 177 12.70 18.02 22.52
C ILE A 177 13.80 18.75 21.75
N THR A 178 14.01 20.03 22.01
CA THR A 178 15.08 20.85 21.42
C THR A 178 16.31 21.02 22.33
N SER A 179 16.21 20.59 23.61
CA SER A 179 17.27 20.75 24.61
C SER A 179 18.58 20.08 24.18
N PRO A 180 19.76 20.68 24.40
CA PRO A 180 21.06 20.08 24.11
C PRO A 180 21.47 18.97 25.09
N ASN A 181 20.65 18.70 26.12
CA ASN A 181 20.92 17.66 27.11
C ASN A 181 20.92 16.25 26.46
N SER A 182 22.03 15.52 26.55
CA SER A 182 22.20 14.21 25.92
C SER A 182 21.19 13.15 26.36
N LEU A 183 20.74 13.18 27.63
CA LEU A 183 19.70 12.29 28.15
C LEU A 183 18.34 12.57 27.53
N LEU A 184 17.99 13.84 27.37
CA LEU A 184 16.77 14.24 26.69
C LEU A 184 16.83 13.88 25.21
N GLN A 185 17.96 14.18 24.57
CA GLN A 185 18.16 13.84 23.16
C GLN A 185 18.15 12.32 22.90
N SER A 186 18.54 11.50 23.87
CA SER A 186 18.47 10.02 23.70
C SER A 186 17.04 9.47 23.67
N GLN A 187 16.03 10.24 24.10
CA GLN A 187 14.62 9.84 23.98
C GLN A 187 14.13 9.85 22.53
N VAL A 188 14.60 10.81 21.72
CA VAL A 188 14.17 10.97 20.31
C VAL A 188 14.40 9.69 19.47
N PRO A 189 15.64 9.14 19.37
CA PRO A 189 15.88 7.95 18.57
C PRO A 189 15.22 6.70 19.14
N LEU A 190 15.01 6.62 20.48
CA LEU A 190 14.33 5.49 21.09
C LEU A 190 12.81 5.54 20.80
N ALA A 191 12.19 6.72 20.91
CA ALA A 191 10.79 6.90 20.59
C ALA A 191 10.54 6.66 19.08
N ALA A 192 11.35 7.24 18.21
CA ALA A 192 11.26 7.02 16.76
C ALA A 192 11.50 5.54 16.39
N GLY A 193 12.52 4.89 17.00
CA GLY A 193 12.79 3.48 16.78
C GLY A 193 11.68 2.55 17.28
N LEU A 194 10.99 2.90 18.36
CA LEU A 194 9.82 2.14 18.83
C LEU A 194 8.63 2.30 17.88
N ILE A 195 8.39 3.52 17.37
CA ILE A 195 7.37 3.79 16.34
C ILE A 195 7.64 2.94 15.11
N SER A 196 8.86 2.93 14.58
CA SER A 196 9.19 2.18 13.36
C SER A 196 8.99 0.67 13.48
N ARG A 197 9.19 0.10 14.68
CA ARG A 197 9.03 -1.33 14.94
C ARG A 197 7.57 -1.75 15.08
N LEU A 198 6.75 -0.91 15.69
CA LEU A 198 5.37 -1.22 16.05
C LEU A 198 4.34 -0.72 15.03
N CYS A 199 4.61 0.37 14.31
CA CYS A 199 3.67 0.99 13.38
C CYS A 199 3.61 0.20 12.05
N ARG A 200 2.71 -0.78 11.98
CA ARG A 200 2.54 -1.64 10.79
C ARG A 200 1.17 -1.51 10.14
N GLU A 201 0.14 -1.20 10.93
CA GLU A 201 -1.24 -1.14 10.49
C GLU A 201 -1.71 0.28 10.22
N ASP A 202 -2.67 0.40 9.31
CA ASP A 202 -3.26 1.68 8.90
C ASP A 202 -3.84 2.46 10.09
N ARG A 203 -4.50 1.77 11.06
CA ARG A 203 -5.05 2.41 12.28
C ARG A 203 -3.97 3.08 13.14
N HIS A 204 -2.79 2.44 13.30
CA HIS A 204 -1.68 3.02 14.05
C HIS A 204 -1.04 4.19 13.30
N GLN A 205 -0.86 4.04 11.97
CA GLN A 205 -0.37 5.12 11.10
C GLN A 205 -1.29 6.34 11.15
N GLN A 206 -2.61 6.10 11.15
CA GLN A 206 -3.62 7.14 11.27
C GLN A 206 -3.57 7.83 12.65
N ALA A 207 -3.52 7.07 13.73
CA ALA A 207 -3.43 7.60 15.09
C ALA A 207 -2.19 8.48 15.28
N LEU A 208 -1.03 8.04 14.81
CA LEU A 208 0.23 8.80 14.86
C LEU A 208 0.18 10.07 14.00
N THR A 209 -0.52 10.04 12.86
CA THR A 209 -0.67 11.22 12.01
C THR A 209 -1.63 12.24 12.61
N THR A 210 -2.77 11.80 13.12
CA THR A 210 -3.78 12.68 13.72
C THR A 210 -3.32 13.32 15.03
N SER A 211 -2.44 12.65 15.79
CA SER A 211 -1.82 13.20 16.99
C SER A 211 -0.69 14.20 16.74
N GLY A 212 -0.33 14.47 15.45
CA GLY A 212 0.74 15.41 15.11
C GLY A 212 2.16 14.84 15.24
N ILE A 213 2.33 13.54 15.46
CA ILE A 213 3.65 12.90 15.58
C ILE A 213 4.38 12.95 14.24
N LEU A 214 3.68 12.81 13.11
CA LEU A 214 4.28 12.96 11.78
C LEU A 214 4.85 14.38 11.58
N ASP A 215 4.14 15.41 12.03
CA ASP A 215 4.61 16.81 11.95
C ASP A 215 5.83 17.05 12.85
N ALA A 216 5.86 16.46 14.05
CA ALA A 216 7.03 16.53 14.93
C ALA A 216 8.26 15.85 14.31
N LEU A 217 8.09 14.71 13.64
CA LEU A 217 9.16 14.05 12.89
C LEU A 217 9.59 14.87 11.67
N ALA A 218 8.65 15.48 10.94
CA ALA A 218 8.93 16.39 9.84
C ALA A 218 9.76 17.60 10.29
N THR A 219 9.43 18.18 11.45
CA THR A 219 10.21 19.26 12.06
C THR A 219 11.64 18.82 12.40
N ARG A 220 11.81 17.57 12.89
CA ARG A 220 13.14 17.02 13.12
C ARG A 220 13.93 16.83 11.83
N LEU A 221 13.28 16.33 10.80
CA LEU A 221 13.89 16.15 9.49
C LEU A 221 14.33 17.50 8.90
N ALA A 222 13.46 18.50 8.94
CA ALA A 222 13.76 19.87 8.52
C ALA A 222 14.91 20.48 9.33
N SER A 223 14.99 20.25 10.64
CA SER A 223 16.08 20.74 11.50
C SER A 223 17.46 20.15 11.13
N VAL A 224 17.48 18.92 10.59
CA VAL A 224 18.71 18.29 10.06
C VAL A 224 19.16 18.99 8.77
N ALA A 225 18.22 19.33 7.86
CA ALA A 225 18.52 20.09 6.65
C ALA A 225 19.12 21.47 7.01
N VAL A 226 18.56 22.15 8.00
CA VAL A 226 19.10 23.42 8.53
C VAL A 226 20.51 23.23 9.11
N LEU A 227 20.76 22.17 9.90
CA LEU A 227 22.08 21.86 10.45
C LEU A 227 23.14 21.66 9.34
N ARG A 228 22.75 20.99 8.25
CA ARG A 228 23.64 20.71 7.10
C ARG A 228 23.81 21.91 6.16
N GLY A 229 23.04 22.98 6.36
CA GLY A 229 23.02 24.11 5.44
C GLY A 229 22.35 23.83 4.10
N GLU A 230 21.54 22.78 4.04
CA GLU A 230 20.83 22.30 2.85
C GLU A 230 19.44 22.99 2.72
N VAL A 231 19.36 24.25 3.10
CA VAL A 231 18.14 25.07 3.05
C VAL A 231 18.04 25.74 1.68
N VAL A 232 16.84 25.84 1.15
CA VAL A 232 16.61 26.56 -0.12
C VAL A 232 17.00 28.03 0.04
N PRO A 233 17.82 28.62 -0.85
CA PRO A 233 18.16 30.05 -0.78
C PRO A 233 16.90 30.92 -0.82
N GLY A 234 16.80 31.88 0.09
CA GLY A 234 15.62 32.76 0.23
C GLY A 234 14.44 32.09 1.00
N ALA A 235 14.66 30.93 1.62
CA ALA A 235 13.62 30.27 2.42
C ALA A 235 13.17 31.13 3.62
N ASP A 236 14.10 31.85 4.26
CA ASP A 236 13.78 32.74 5.39
C ASP A 236 12.84 33.88 4.97
N GLU A 237 13.04 34.43 3.79
CA GLU A 237 12.22 35.52 3.24
C GLU A 237 10.85 34.97 2.81
N ALA A 238 10.83 33.81 2.14
CA ALA A 238 9.60 33.12 1.76
C ALA A 238 8.78 32.73 3.00
N ALA A 239 9.42 32.16 4.02
CA ALA A 239 8.76 31.80 5.27
C ALA A 239 8.16 33.00 6.00
N ARG A 240 8.85 34.16 5.93
CA ARG A 240 8.36 35.42 6.49
C ARG A 240 7.13 35.92 5.73
N ASN A 241 7.17 35.89 4.39
CA ASN A 241 6.07 36.31 3.53
C ASN A 241 4.83 35.38 3.66
N ASP A 242 5.06 34.09 3.82
CA ASP A 242 4.01 33.07 3.97
C ASP A 242 3.49 32.94 5.42
N GLY A 243 4.05 33.73 6.39
CA GLY A 243 3.67 33.61 7.81
C GLY A 243 4.13 32.31 8.47
N LEU A 244 5.20 31.70 7.96
CA LEU A 244 5.75 30.42 8.46
C LEU A 244 7.04 30.59 9.27
N LEU A 245 7.41 31.81 9.65
CA LEU A 245 8.67 32.07 10.35
C LEU A 245 8.78 31.29 11.67
N ASP A 246 7.69 31.18 12.41
CA ASP A 246 7.66 30.44 13.68
C ASP A 246 7.72 28.91 13.48
N ALA A 247 7.47 28.43 12.28
CA ALA A 247 7.61 27.02 11.89
C ALA A 247 9.00 26.68 11.38
N PHE A 248 9.88 27.69 11.17
CA PHE A 248 11.26 27.48 10.75
C PHE A 248 12.06 26.85 11.92
N PRO A 249 12.57 25.62 11.80
CA PRO A 249 13.15 24.92 12.93
C PRO A 249 14.57 25.38 13.22
N ASP A 250 14.95 25.37 14.49
CA ASP A 250 16.35 25.52 14.90
C ASP A 250 17.22 24.37 14.36
N PRO A 251 18.53 24.60 14.12
CA PRO A 251 19.43 23.54 13.69
C PRO A 251 19.43 22.35 14.67
N ALA A 252 19.42 21.14 14.12
CA ALA A 252 19.43 19.93 14.92
C ALA A 252 20.70 19.81 15.78
N PRO A 253 20.63 19.22 16.99
CA PRO A 253 21.84 18.89 17.74
C PRO A 253 22.75 17.95 16.95
N LYS A 254 24.08 18.18 16.99
CA LYS A 254 25.06 17.34 16.26
C LYS A 254 25.00 15.85 16.63
N SER A 255 24.46 15.50 17.81
CA SER A 255 24.27 14.13 18.28
C SER A 255 23.04 13.46 17.71
N LEU A 256 22.18 14.16 17.01
CA LEU A 256 20.95 13.59 16.44
C LEU A 256 21.28 12.61 15.31
N ARG A 257 20.75 11.41 15.41
CA ARG A 257 20.85 10.38 14.36
C ARG A 257 19.65 10.50 13.44
N LEU A 258 19.91 10.56 12.13
CA LEU A 258 18.87 10.73 11.11
C LEU A 258 18.09 9.43 10.86
N ALA A 259 18.77 8.28 10.86
CA ALA A 259 18.17 7.00 10.50
C ALA A 259 16.88 6.65 11.27
N PRO A 260 16.79 6.75 12.63
CA PRO A 260 15.53 6.45 13.32
C PRO A 260 14.36 7.38 12.93
N ILE A 261 14.65 8.63 12.59
CA ILE A 261 13.65 9.61 12.16
C ILE A 261 13.10 9.22 10.78
N LEU A 262 13.98 8.94 9.82
CA LEU A 262 13.60 8.48 8.49
C LEU A 262 12.80 7.15 8.57
N GLU A 263 13.22 6.23 9.43
CA GLU A 263 12.57 4.94 9.61
C GLU A 263 11.14 5.10 10.17
N ALA A 264 10.96 5.97 11.17
CA ALA A 264 9.65 6.27 11.74
C ALA A 264 8.73 6.97 10.71
N ILE A 265 9.25 7.94 9.95
CA ILE A 265 8.49 8.60 8.87
C ILE A 265 8.07 7.58 7.83
N ALA A 266 8.99 6.72 7.35
CA ALA A 266 8.67 5.70 6.36
C ALA A 266 7.60 4.70 6.85
N ALA A 267 7.63 4.33 8.14
CA ALA A 267 6.63 3.46 8.75
C ALA A 267 5.25 4.12 8.84
N ILE A 268 5.18 5.41 9.19
CA ILE A 268 3.91 6.14 9.30
C ILE A 268 3.29 6.43 7.94
N LEU A 269 4.11 6.79 6.93
CA LEU A 269 3.59 7.13 5.60
C LEU A 269 2.82 5.97 4.97
N GLY A 270 3.35 4.74 5.05
CA GLY A 270 2.77 3.61 4.37
C GLY A 270 2.49 3.93 2.89
N ASP A 271 1.29 3.59 2.41
CA ASP A 271 0.83 3.83 1.03
C ASP A 271 -0.26 4.91 0.94
N SER A 272 -0.41 5.76 1.96
CA SER A 272 -1.47 6.77 2.04
C SER A 272 -1.07 8.07 1.32
N LYS A 273 -1.95 8.51 0.43
CA LYS A 273 -1.83 9.81 -0.23
C LYS A 273 -1.98 10.96 0.77
N TYR A 274 -2.89 10.81 1.72
CA TYR A 274 -3.11 11.81 2.77
C TYR A 274 -1.85 12.03 3.61
N ARG A 275 -1.23 10.95 4.10
CA ARG A 275 -0.01 11.02 4.91
C ARG A 275 1.18 11.54 4.12
N ALA A 276 1.29 11.17 2.85
CA ALA A 276 2.32 11.69 1.95
C ALA A 276 2.21 13.22 1.75
N ASN A 277 0.99 13.71 1.47
CA ASN A 277 0.74 15.15 1.36
C ASN A 277 0.94 15.85 2.71
N ARG A 278 0.50 15.25 3.84
CA ARG A 278 0.71 15.83 5.17
C ARG A 278 2.18 16.03 5.51
N LEU A 279 3.06 15.09 5.10
CA LEU A 279 4.51 15.28 5.29
C LEU A 279 5.05 16.46 4.50
N ILE A 280 4.74 16.54 3.20
CA ILE A 280 5.27 17.63 2.34
C ILE A 280 4.69 18.99 2.71
N ASP A 281 3.40 19.01 3.05
CA ASP A 281 2.69 20.21 3.43
C ASP A 281 2.83 20.54 4.93
N SER A 282 3.72 19.83 5.67
CA SER A 282 4.06 20.16 7.05
C SER A 282 4.67 21.57 7.14
N PRO A 283 4.25 22.40 8.11
CA PRO A 283 4.72 23.78 8.22
C PRO A 283 6.24 23.93 8.21
N SER A 284 6.96 23.04 8.89
CA SER A 284 8.42 23.08 8.95
C SER A 284 9.10 22.69 7.63
N ILE A 285 8.52 21.75 6.88
CA ILE A 285 9.00 21.40 5.54
C ILE A 285 8.74 22.55 4.57
N LEU A 286 7.55 23.15 4.61
CA LEU A 286 7.22 24.30 3.77
C LEU A 286 8.11 25.52 4.05
N ALA A 287 8.49 25.73 5.33
CA ALA A 287 9.37 26.83 5.72
C ALA A 287 10.81 26.65 5.18
N VAL A 288 11.35 25.42 5.24
CA VAL A 288 12.73 25.12 4.82
C VAL A 288 12.84 24.87 3.31
N PHE A 289 11.79 24.31 2.70
CA PHE A 289 11.71 23.94 1.28
C PHE A 289 10.53 24.63 0.58
N PRO A 290 10.50 25.97 0.52
CA PRO A 290 9.42 26.70 -0.16
C PRO A 290 9.45 26.44 -1.66
N SER A 291 8.27 26.35 -2.28
CA SER A 291 8.14 26.23 -3.73
C SER A 291 8.40 27.59 -4.40
N ILE A 292 9.65 27.87 -4.71
CA ILE A 292 10.10 29.14 -5.33
C ILE A 292 10.47 28.84 -6.80
N LYS A 293 10.28 29.82 -7.68
CA LYS A 293 10.83 29.76 -9.03
C LYS A 293 12.32 30.12 -8.96
N PHE A 294 13.16 29.21 -9.39
CA PHE A 294 14.61 29.42 -9.43
C PHE A 294 14.96 30.11 -10.74
N GLU A 295 15.37 31.36 -10.67
CA GLU A 295 15.97 32.07 -11.81
C GLU A 295 17.45 31.72 -11.90
N PRO A 296 18.00 31.41 -13.10
CA PRO A 296 19.43 31.22 -13.23
C PRO A 296 20.14 32.51 -12.80
N ALA A 297 21.08 32.36 -11.87
CA ALA A 297 21.92 33.50 -11.51
C ALA A 297 22.55 34.06 -12.79
N GLU A 298 22.35 35.34 -13.07
CA GLU A 298 23.07 36.02 -14.12
C GLU A 298 24.54 35.83 -13.82
N VAL A 299 25.20 34.95 -14.57
CA VAL A 299 26.68 34.90 -14.55
C VAL A 299 27.13 36.19 -15.20
N ALA A 300 27.34 37.18 -14.36
CA ALA A 300 28.02 38.38 -14.76
C ALA A 300 29.43 37.97 -15.23
N ASP A 301 29.59 37.82 -16.53
CA ASP A 301 30.90 37.65 -17.14
C ASP A 301 31.61 39.01 -16.97
N PRO A 302 32.65 39.13 -16.15
CA PRO A 302 33.28 40.41 -15.85
C PRO A 302 34.02 41.02 -17.06
N ARG A 303 33.81 40.52 -18.27
CA ARG A 303 34.52 40.93 -19.50
C ARG A 303 33.67 41.65 -20.54
N TYR A 304 32.36 41.83 -20.31
CA TYR A 304 31.53 42.61 -21.21
C TYR A 304 30.93 43.81 -20.49
N ASP A 305 31.60 44.96 -20.61
CA ASP A 305 31.00 46.27 -20.35
C ASP A 305 29.80 46.47 -21.28
N ALA A 306 28.69 46.78 -20.66
CA ALA A 306 27.41 46.95 -21.31
C ALA A 306 27.39 48.25 -22.12
N GLU A 307 27.38 48.14 -23.43
CA GLU A 307 26.72 49.12 -24.29
C GLU A 307 26.04 48.39 -25.45
N GLN A 308 24.76 48.20 -25.33
CA GLN A 308 23.59 48.21 -26.23
C GLN A 308 22.62 47.05 -25.98
N PRO A 309 21.34 47.34 -25.74
CA PRO A 309 20.30 46.31 -25.63
C PRO A 309 19.89 45.83 -27.05
N GLY A 310 20.44 44.71 -27.45
CA GLY A 310 19.95 43.97 -28.62
C GLY A 310 18.63 43.24 -28.32
N PRO A 311 17.67 43.23 -29.26
CA PRO A 311 16.29 42.70 -29.01
C PRO A 311 16.12 41.19 -29.02
N ASN A 312 17.15 40.39 -28.71
CA ASN A 312 17.03 38.91 -28.70
C ASN A 312 17.92 38.31 -27.60
N VAL A 313 17.69 38.67 -26.35
CA VAL A 313 18.14 37.81 -25.25
C VAL A 313 17.05 36.77 -25.04
N SER A 314 17.27 35.57 -25.52
CA SER A 314 16.44 34.43 -25.16
C SER A 314 16.57 34.21 -23.65
N ARG A 315 15.56 34.64 -22.87
CA ARG A 315 15.45 34.32 -21.45
C ARG A 315 15.47 32.79 -21.35
N GLN A 316 16.50 32.26 -20.71
CA GLN A 316 16.53 30.85 -20.37
C GLN A 316 15.30 30.55 -19.49
N PRO A 317 14.62 29.42 -19.68
CA PRO A 317 13.50 29.07 -18.83
C PRO A 317 13.98 28.93 -17.39
N PRO A 318 13.13 29.25 -16.39
CA PRO A 318 13.50 29.11 -14.98
C PRO A 318 13.90 27.66 -14.68
N LEU A 319 14.94 27.47 -13.86
CA LEU A 319 15.42 26.16 -13.45
C LEU A 319 14.33 25.45 -12.64
N THR A 320 14.20 24.15 -12.82
CA THR A 320 13.36 23.32 -11.95
C THR A 320 14.05 23.13 -10.59
N ALA A 321 13.28 22.80 -9.56
CA ALA A 321 13.84 22.51 -8.24
C ALA A 321 14.88 21.36 -8.30
N MET A 322 14.68 20.36 -9.17
CA MET A 322 15.62 19.26 -9.37
C MET A 322 16.94 19.75 -10.01
N GLU A 323 16.89 20.56 -11.04
CA GLU A 323 18.07 21.12 -11.69
C GLU A 323 18.86 22.06 -10.77
N PHE A 324 18.15 22.80 -9.91
CA PHE A 324 18.78 23.68 -8.92
C PHE A 324 19.49 22.88 -7.81
N MET A 325 18.83 21.89 -7.23
CA MET A 325 19.35 21.10 -6.10
C MET A 325 20.38 20.04 -6.52
N LEU A 326 20.34 19.58 -7.78
CA LEU A 326 21.20 18.54 -8.33
C LEU A 326 21.85 18.99 -9.67
N PRO A 327 22.67 20.05 -9.69
CA PRO A 327 23.16 20.67 -10.93
C PRO A 327 24.09 19.78 -11.76
N ILE A 328 24.63 18.69 -11.22
CA ILE A 328 25.70 17.89 -11.82
C ILE A 328 25.21 16.60 -12.50
N GLY A 329 23.93 16.41 -12.71
CA GLY A 329 23.44 15.11 -13.21
C GLY A 329 22.47 15.16 -14.37
N MET A 330 21.96 16.32 -14.73
CA MET A 330 20.92 16.42 -15.74
C MET A 330 21.41 17.11 -17.00
N PRO A 331 21.33 16.44 -18.18
CA PRO A 331 21.55 17.12 -19.44
C PRO A 331 20.48 18.22 -19.62
N ARG A 332 20.90 19.46 -19.82
CA ARG A 332 20.01 20.62 -20.03
C ARG A 332 19.01 20.48 -21.18
N SER A 333 19.16 19.44 -22.01
CA SER A 333 18.28 19.14 -23.15
C SER A 333 16.96 18.43 -22.78
N LEU A 334 16.75 18.05 -21.51
CA LEU A 334 15.51 17.37 -21.09
C LEU A 334 14.40 18.32 -20.65
N SER A 335 14.67 19.63 -20.55
CA SER A 335 13.67 20.65 -20.19
C SER A 335 12.81 21.13 -21.36
N THR A 336 13.13 20.73 -22.60
CA THR A 336 12.32 21.04 -23.78
C THR A 336 11.58 19.80 -24.23
N SER A 337 10.34 19.67 -23.77
CA SER A 337 9.28 18.79 -24.29
C SER A 337 9.70 17.38 -24.74
N PRO A 338 9.36 16.31 -24.01
CA PRO A 338 9.62 14.95 -24.41
C PRO A 338 8.73 14.42 -25.56
N TYR A 339 7.94 15.28 -26.16
CA TYR A 339 6.96 14.88 -27.21
C TYR A 339 7.34 15.22 -28.66
N GLY A 340 8.55 15.63 -28.94
CA GLY A 340 8.89 16.04 -30.30
C GLY A 340 10.25 15.57 -30.79
N SER A 341 10.54 14.29 -31.01
CA SER A 341 11.47 13.82 -32.05
C SER A 341 11.91 12.35 -31.93
N PHE A 342 11.00 11.41 -31.68
CA PHE A 342 11.28 10.00 -31.94
C PHE A 342 10.30 9.39 -32.94
N SER A 343 10.11 10.09 -34.07
CA SER A 343 9.38 9.56 -35.23
C SER A 343 10.11 9.77 -36.51
N GLN A 344 11.37 9.36 -36.58
CA GLN A 344 12.05 9.10 -37.86
C GLN A 344 13.20 8.13 -37.63
N ALA A 345 12.91 6.84 -37.63
CA ALA A 345 13.74 5.75 -38.14
C ALA A 345 13.12 4.41 -37.75
N ALA A 346 12.18 3.95 -38.53
CA ALA A 346 11.89 2.54 -38.79
C ALA A 346 10.63 2.44 -39.65
N SER A 347 10.76 2.76 -40.89
CA SER A 347 9.91 2.19 -41.93
C SER A 347 10.52 0.87 -42.32
N SER A 348 9.83 -0.21 -42.01
CA SER A 348 9.59 -1.34 -42.92
C SER A 348 9.04 -2.53 -42.16
N ASP A 349 7.94 -3.02 -42.69
CA ASP A 349 7.42 -4.39 -42.61
C ASP A 349 6.77 -4.86 -41.32
N SER A 350 5.50 -4.96 -41.31
CA SER A 350 4.70 -6.05 -41.81
C SER A 350 3.30 -6.04 -41.17
N GLN A 351 2.37 -6.31 -42.04
CA GLN A 351 1.02 -6.71 -41.75
C GLN A 351 0.96 -7.79 -40.67
N SER A 352 0.24 -7.51 -39.55
CA SER A 352 -0.53 -8.55 -38.90
C SER A 352 -1.53 -7.97 -37.91
N SER A 353 -2.81 -8.12 -38.26
CA SER A 353 -3.97 -8.46 -37.47
C SER A 353 -4.17 -7.80 -36.09
N SER A 354 -5.11 -6.91 -36.09
CA SER A 354 -6.08 -6.55 -35.06
C SER A 354 -6.33 -7.60 -33.95
N ARG A 355 -5.47 -7.68 -32.96
CA ARG A 355 -5.72 -8.40 -31.68
C ARG A 355 -5.03 -7.77 -30.48
N SER A 356 -4.77 -6.46 -30.47
CA SER A 356 -4.02 -5.80 -29.39
C SER A 356 -4.86 -4.90 -28.48
N SER A 357 -6.17 -5.12 -28.37
CA SER A 357 -7.05 -4.33 -27.48
C SER A 357 -7.15 -4.84 -26.04
N LEU A 358 -6.42 -5.89 -25.66
CA LEU A 358 -6.47 -6.47 -24.32
C LEU A 358 -5.34 -6.04 -23.37
N SER A 359 -4.42 -5.15 -23.81
CA SER A 359 -3.20 -4.84 -23.04
C SER A 359 -3.18 -3.50 -22.32
N LYS A 360 -4.31 -2.80 -22.20
CA LYS A 360 -4.39 -1.53 -21.43
C LYS A 360 -5.20 -1.63 -20.15
N PHE A 361 -5.23 -2.78 -19.51
CA PHE A 361 -5.71 -2.84 -18.14
C PHE A 361 -4.54 -2.50 -17.22
N SER A 362 -4.65 -1.30 -16.63
CA SER A 362 -3.74 -0.76 -15.64
C SER A 362 -3.44 -1.79 -14.56
N SER A 363 -2.14 -2.02 -14.35
CA SER A 363 -1.60 -3.02 -13.42
C SER A 363 -1.63 -2.60 -11.95
N SER A 364 -2.36 -1.53 -11.63
CA SER A 364 -2.38 -0.95 -10.27
C SER A 364 -2.99 -1.83 -9.17
N ALA A 365 -3.59 -2.96 -9.54
CA ALA A 365 -4.31 -3.82 -8.60
C ALA A 365 -3.47 -4.92 -7.95
N ILE A 366 -2.11 -4.87 -8.01
CA ILE A 366 -1.29 -6.01 -7.61
C ILE A 366 -0.94 -5.97 -6.13
N TRP A 367 -0.72 -4.79 -5.60
CA TRP A 367 -0.25 -4.56 -4.22
C TRP A 367 -1.23 -3.79 -3.37
N ASP A 368 -2.12 -3.04 -4.03
CA ASP A 368 -3.21 -2.37 -3.38
C ASP A 368 -4.53 -3.02 -3.78
N SER A 369 -5.40 -3.25 -2.84
CA SER A 369 -6.83 -3.26 -3.14
C SER A 369 -7.09 -2.08 -4.06
N PRO A 370 -8.01 -2.17 -5.04
CA PRO A 370 -8.30 -1.08 -5.99
C PRO A 370 -8.87 0.13 -5.23
N ARG A 371 -8.04 0.72 -4.38
CA ARG A 371 -8.50 1.68 -3.40
C ARG A 371 -8.75 3.06 -3.98
N TYR A 372 -8.21 3.41 -5.13
CA TYR A 372 -8.53 4.73 -5.71
C TYR A 372 -8.22 4.77 -7.21
N PRO A 373 -9.22 4.91 -8.08
CA PRO A 373 -8.98 5.64 -9.32
C PRO A 373 -8.61 7.09 -8.93
N PRO A 374 -7.66 7.72 -9.60
CA PRO A 374 -7.40 9.14 -9.35
C PRO A 374 -8.73 9.89 -9.53
N VAL A 375 -9.21 10.48 -8.43
CA VAL A 375 -10.36 11.37 -8.48
C VAL A 375 -10.03 12.44 -9.50
N GLY A 376 -10.78 12.40 -10.64
CA GLY A 376 -10.86 13.42 -11.67
C GLY A 376 -9.57 14.25 -11.82
N SER A 377 -8.62 13.79 -12.62
CA SER A 377 -7.78 14.72 -13.34
C SER A 377 -8.71 15.47 -14.33
N ASN A 378 -9.39 16.49 -13.82
CA ASN A 378 -9.81 17.55 -14.69
C ASN A 378 -8.51 18.02 -15.36
N GLY A 379 -8.45 17.90 -16.68
CA GLY A 379 -7.30 18.28 -17.47
C GLY A 379 -7.11 19.79 -17.52
N ASP A 380 -6.76 20.34 -16.38
CA ASP A 380 -6.05 21.58 -16.21
C ASP A 380 -4.70 21.17 -15.62
N ASP A 381 -3.76 20.78 -16.49
CA ASP A 381 -2.33 20.67 -16.18
C ASP A 381 -1.80 22.09 -15.93
N THR A 382 -2.30 22.74 -14.90
CA THR A 382 -1.55 23.78 -14.23
C THR A 382 -0.36 23.05 -13.63
N GLU A 383 0.82 23.25 -14.18
CA GLU A 383 2.09 22.73 -13.68
C GLU A 383 2.16 23.07 -12.18
N GLU A 384 1.80 22.12 -11.32
CA GLU A 384 2.01 22.27 -9.87
C GLU A 384 3.52 22.47 -9.68
N ILE A 385 3.87 23.59 -9.08
CA ILE A 385 5.27 23.93 -8.78
C ILE A 385 5.81 22.83 -7.87
N GLU A 386 6.83 22.14 -8.33
CA GLU A 386 7.45 21.03 -7.61
C GLU A 386 8.00 21.46 -6.25
N SER A 387 7.72 20.68 -5.20
CA SER A 387 8.30 20.91 -3.88
C SER A 387 9.79 20.58 -3.88
N PRO A 388 10.68 21.50 -3.48
CA PRO A 388 12.13 21.26 -3.38
C PRO A 388 12.52 20.15 -2.38
N PHE A 389 11.62 19.72 -1.54
CA PHE A 389 11.81 18.61 -0.62
C PHE A 389 12.07 17.27 -1.35
N ILE A 390 11.44 17.04 -2.51
CA ILE A 390 11.69 15.82 -3.29
C ILE A 390 13.11 15.77 -3.85
N PRO A 391 13.62 16.81 -4.55
CA PRO A 391 15.02 16.89 -4.93
C PRO A 391 16.00 16.74 -3.78
N TRP A 392 15.68 17.32 -2.63
CA TRP A 392 16.51 17.17 -1.43
C TRP A 392 16.56 15.72 -0.94
N LEU A 393 15.44 15.00 -0.95
CA LEU A 393 15.44 13.56 -0.64
C LEU A 393 16.27 12.76 -1.64
N VAL A 394 16.23 13.09 -2.94
CA VAL A 394 17.08 12.46 -3.95
C VAL A 394 18.56 12.74 -3.67
N HIS A 395 18.90 13.98 -3.29
CA HIS A 395 20.26 14.33 -2.83
C HIS A 395 20.67 13.47 -1.62
N LEU A 396 19.78 13.34 -0.64
CA LEU A 396 20.01 12.50 0.55
C LEU A 396 20.27 11.03 0.16
N VAL A 397 19.50 10.45 -0.76
CA VAL A 397 19.72 9.09 -1.28
C VAL A 397 21.11 8.94 -1.87
N ARG A 398 21.62 9.95 -2.59
CA ARG A 398 22.93 9.88 -3.25
C ARG A 398 24.10 10.03 -2.29
N CYS A 399 23.96 10.89 -1.29
CA CYS A 399 25.05 11.31 -0.40
C CYS A 399 25.13 10.56 0.92
N SER A 400 24.06 9.83 1.33
CA SER A 400 24.01 9.12 2.61
C SER A 400 24.66 7.74 2.56
N GLU A 401 24.95 7.19 3.74
CA GLU A 401 25.33 5.81 3.93
C GLU A 401 24.22 4.84 3.54
N GLU A 402 24.54 3.56 3.33
CA GLU A 402 23.62 2.57 2.76
C GLU A 402 22.29 2.46 3.51
N TYR A 403 22.30 2.46 4.84
CA TYR A 403 21.07 2.34 5.61
C TYR A 403 20.19 3.60 5.55
N GLU A 404 20.78 4.79 5.69
CA GLU A 404 20.04 6.06 5.52
C GLU A 404 19.55 6.24 4.08
N ARG A 405 20.35 5.81 3.08
CA ARG A 405 19.96 5.78 1.66
C ARG A 405 18.72 4.95 1.43
N LEU A 406 18.66 3.74 2.02
CA LEU A 406 17.49 2.88 1.95
C LEU A 406 16.25 3.55 2.52
N LEU A 407 16.35 4.17 3.69
CA LEU A 407 15.24 4.82 4.36
C LEU A 407 14.74 6.05 3.61
N ALA A 408 15.64 6.89 3.09
CA ALA A 408 15.29 8.01 2.22
C ALA A 408 14.61 7.54 0.94
N SER A 409 15.10 6.45 0.32
CA SER A 409 14.47 5.82 -0.85
C SER A 409 13.08 5.28 -0.52
N SER A 410 12.86 4.75 0.70
CA SER A 410 11.55 4.28 1.15
C SER A 410 10.55 5.42 1.29
N ILE A 411 10.97 6.57 1.82
CA ILE A 411 10.13 7.78 1.90
C ILE A 411 9.78 8.24 0.49
N LEU A 412 10.78 8.35 -0.41
CA LEU A 412 10.54 8.72 -1.81
C LEU A 412 9.53 7.80 -2.49
N ALA A 413 9.67 6.48 -2.33
CA ALA A 413 8.73 5.52 -2.90
C ALA A 413 7.30 5.73 -2.38
N SER A 414 7.12 6.04 -1.08
CA SER A 414 5.81 6.34 -0.49
C SER A 414 5.22 7.66 -1.02
N LEU A 415 6.03 8.71 -1.18
CA LEU A 415 5.60 10.00 -1.73
C LEU A 415 5.13 9.88 -3.18
N ILE A 416 5.91 9.16 -4.00
CA ILE A 416 5.58 8.92 -5.41
C ILE A 416 4.30 8.13 -5.55
N LYS A 417 4.13 7.07 -4.76
CA LYS A 417 2.93 6.26 -4.74
C LYS A 417 1.71 7.06 -4.26
N GLY A 418 1.91 7.99 -3.33
CA GLY A 418 0.93 8.98 -2.92
C GLY A 418 0.56 10.01 -4.01
N GLY A 419 1.19 9.95 -5.18
CA GLY A 419 0.89 10.84 -6.31
C GLY A 419 1.49 12.24 -6.19
N VAL A 420 2.50 12.42 -5.35
CA VAL A 420 3.16 13.71 -5.15
C VAL A 420 4.21 13.97 -6.24
N GLY A 421 4.25 15.19 -6.76
CA GLY A 421 5.17 15.64 -7.82
C GLY A 421 4.69 15.34 -9.25
N SER A 422 5.32 15.94 -10.26
CA SER A 422 5.00 15.70 -11.68
C SER A 422 5.46 14.31 -12.14
N LYS A 423 4.67 13.65 -12.99
CA LYS A 423 4.97 12.28 -13.45
C LYS A 423 6.29 12.20 -14.24
N GLY A 424 6.52 13.12 -15.16
CA GLY A 424 7.70 13.10 -16.02
C GLY A 424 9.00 13.31 -15.27
N MET A 425 9.02 14.28 -14.35
CA MET A 425 10.18 14.55 -13.48
C MET A 425 10.49 13.35 -12.58
N ARG A 426 9.47 12.76 -11.97
CA ARG A 426 9.62 11.57 -11.13
C ARG A 426 10.29 10.43 -11.87
N GLU A 427 9.77 10.09 -13.03
CA GLU A 427 10.26 8.96 -13.81
C GLU A 427 11.70 9.18 -14.27
N ALA A 428 12.02 10.33 -14.88
CA ALA A 428 13.35 10.58 -15.38
C ALA A 428 14.42 10.65 -14.27
N SER A 429 14.18 11.43 -13.22
CA SER A 429 15.15 11.63 -12.15
C SER A 429 15.36 10.36 -11.32
N LEU A 430 14.30 9.64 -10.98
CA LEU A 430 14.39 8.44 -10.15
C LEU A 430 14.98 7.26 -10.91
N GLY A 431 14.65 7.11 -12.22
CA GLY A 431 15.23 6.08 -13.07
C GLY A 431 16.74 6.19 -13.20
N LEU A 432 17.27 7.42 -13.24
CA LEU A 432 18.72 7.67 -13.37
C LEU A 432 19.46 7.75 -12.03
N LEU A 433 18.83 8.30 -10.99
CA LEU A 433 19.53 8.69 -9.76
C LEU A 433 19.26 7.78 -8.56
N VAL A 434 18.14 7.03 -8.54
CA VAL A 434 17.75 6.23 -7.38
C VAL A 434 17.71 4.74 -7.70
N VAL A 435 17.05 4.33 -8.78
CA VAL A 435 16.89 2.90 -9.15
C VAL A 435 18.23 2.18 -9.26
N PRO A 436 19.27 2.72 -9.95
CA PRO A 436 20.58 2.07 -10.03
C PRO A 436 21.22 1.85 -8.66
N LEU A 437 21.09 2.82 -7.74
CA LEU A 437 21.65 2.72 -6.40
C LEU A 437 20.97 1.64 -5.56
N LEU A 438 19.64 1.47 -5.69
CA LEU A 438 18.92 0.40 -5.01
C LEU A 438 19.32 -0.98 -5.51
N VAL A 439 19.46 -1.15 -6.83
CA VAL A 439 19.90 -2.42 -7.43
C VAL A 439 21.35 -2.75 -7.01
N ASP A 440 22.24 -1.75 -7.01
CA ASP A 440 23.64 -1.91 -6.58
C ASP A 440 23.73 -2.28 -5.08
N MET A 441 22.92 -1.66 -4.22
CA MET A 441 22.84 -2.02 -2.79
C MET A 441 22.44 -3.48 -2.59
N ILE A 442 21.45 -3.98 -3.33
CA ILE A 442 21.03 -5.39 -3.25
C ILE A 442 22.18 -6.29 -3.71
N CYS A 443 22.83 -5.95 -4.82
CA CYS A 443 23.90 -6.73 -5.40
C CYS A 443 25.14 -6.83 -4.48
N LYS A 444 25.55 -5.71 -3.87
CA LYS A 444 26.71 -5.65 -2.96
C LYS A 444 26.46 -6.46 -1.70
N ASN A 445 25.34 -6.23 -1.03
CA ASN A 445 25.04 -6.89 0.23
C ASN A 445 24.77 -8.40 0.05
N ASP A 446 24.29 -8.86 -1.11
CA ASP A 446 24.14 -10.29 -1.42
C ASP A 446 25.50 -10.98 -1.63
N LYS A 447 26.49 -10.32 -2.24
CA LYS A 447 27.84 -10.86 -2.41
C LYS A 447 28.53 -11.06 -1.05
N ASP A 448 28.44 -10.10 -0.17
CA ASP A 448 29.07 -10.14 1.16
C ASP A 448 28.40 -11.20 2.06
N ALA A 449 27.10 -11.46 1.90
CA ALA A 449 26.38 -12.47 2.66
C ALA A 449 26.79 -13.93 2.31
N SER A 450 27.50 -14.15 1.22
CA SER A 450 27.98 -15.46 0.81
C SER A 450 29.25 -15.92 1.58
N ASP A 451 30.00 -15.00 2.19
CA ASP A 451 31.15 -15.32 3.03
C ASP A 451 30.71 -15.65 4.46
N VAL A 452 30.72 -16.91 4.78
CA VAL A 452 30.08 -17.59 5.93
C VAL A 452 30.58 -17.11 7.30
N ASN A 453 31.55 -16.21 7.41
CA ASN A 453 32.26 -15.88 8.66
C ASN A 453 31.88 -14.53 9.28
N GLU A 454 31.02 -13.68 8.67
CA GLU A 454 30.59 -12.42 9.25
C GLU A 454 29.18 -12.52 9.83
N VAL A 455 29.09 -12.99 11.05
CA VAL A 455 27.84 -13.28 11.79
C VAL A 455 27.10 -12.01 12.25
N ASP A 456 27.62 -10.79 12.03
CA ASP A 456 27.18 -9.65 12.86
C ASP A 456 26.82 -8.34 12.14
N ASP A 457 26.56 -8.33 10.83
CA ASP A 457 26.10 -7.11 10.18
C ASP A 457 24.57 -7.06 10.03
N THR A 458 23.91 -6.67 11.14
CA THR A 458 22.45 -6.46 11.18
C THR A 458 21.98 -5.47 10.11
N SER A 459 22.79 -4.48 9.76
CA SER A 459 22.45 -3.47 8.74
C SER A 459 22.34 -4.10 7.35
N LYS A 460 23.28 -4.97 6.97
CA LYS A 460 23.23 -5.69 5.68
C LYS A 460 22.01 -6.59 5.58
N ARG A 461 21.65 -7.29 6.65
CA ARG A 461 20.42 -8.11 6.69
C ARG A 461 19.17 -7.28 6.48
N ILE A 462 19.05 -6.15 7.15
CA ILE A 462 17.92 -5.23 7.00
C ILE A 462 17.83 -4.68 5.57
N ILE A 463 18.98 -4.36 4.95
CA ILE A 463 19.03 -3.89 3.57
C ILE A 463 18.47 -4.96 2.63
N LEU A 464 18.93 -6.22 2.74
CA LEU A 464 18.43 -7.32 1.89
C LEU A 464 16.95 -7.64 2.14
N GLU A 465 16.44 -7.46 3.36
CA GLU A 465 15.02 -7.62 3.67
C GLU A 465 14.15 -6.51 3.09
N ARG A 466 14.62 -5.26 3.03
CA ARG A 466 13.80 -4.08 2.72
C ARG A 466 14.04 -3.49 1.32
N ALA A 467 15.29 -3.49 0.83
CA ALA A 467 15.60 -2.83 -0.45
C ALA A 467 14.82 -3.40 -1.65
N PRO A 468 14.58 -4.73 -1.79
CA PRO A 468 13.74 -5.23 -2.87
C PRO A 468 12.28 -4.74 -2.79
N VAL A 469 11.71 -4.59 -1.59
CA VAL A 469 10.35 -4.04 -1.43
C VAL A 469 10.31 -2.56 -1.82
N VAL A 470 11.32 -1.78 -1.42
CA VAL A 470 11.41 -0.36 -1.81
C VAL A 470 11.52 -0.22 -3.33
N LEU A 471 12.35 -1.05 -3.96
CA LEU A 471 12.46 -1.12 -5.42
C LEU A 471 11.10 -1.49 -6.04
N ALA A 472 10.42 -2.52 -5.53
CA ALA A 472 9.10 -2.94 -5.99
C ALA A 472 8.09 -1.78 -5.95
N ARG A 473 8.00 -1.10 -4.81
CA ARG A 473 7.09 0.05 -4.62
C ARG A 473 7.38 1.20 -5.59
N MET A 474 8.65 1.44 -5.87
CA MET A 474 9.09 2.52 -6.75
C MET A 474 8.77 2.25 -8.22
N ILE A 475 9.01 1.01 -8.70
CA ILE A 475 8.84 0.65 -10.12
C ILE A 475 7.42 0.22 -10.49
N THR A 476 6.56 -0.09 -9.51
CA THR A 476 5.17 -0.49 -9.78
C THR A 476 4.45 0.64 -10.50
N ASP A 477 3.71 0.30 -11.55
CA ASP A 477 2.89 1.20 -12.39
C ASP A 477 3.67 2.25 -13.21
N SER A 478 5.01 2.17 -13.26
CA SER A 478 5.83 3.00 -14.13
C SER A 478 6.65 2.17 -15.11
N GLU A 479 6.25 2.19 -16.37
CA GLU A 479 6.98 1.48 -17.45
C GLU A 479 8.43 2.00 -17.60
N TYR A 480 8.62 3.30 -17.36
CA TYR A 480 9.94 3.91 -17.44
C TYR A 480 10.86 3.41 -16.32
N LEU A 481 10.38 3.36 -15.08
CA LEU A 481 11.18 2.89 -13.94
C LEU A 481 11.41 1.37 -13.98
N GLN A 482 10.46 0.58 -14.51
CA GLN A 482 10.65 -0.83 -14.78
C GLN A 482 11.74 -1.04 -15.82
N LYS A 483 11.76 -0.22 -16.89
CA LYS A 483 12.82 -0.25 -17.91
C LYS A 483 14.17 0.10 -17.30
N ALA A 484 14.25 1.15 -16.48
CA ALA A 484 15.49 1.53 -15.81
C ALA A 484 16.02 0.42 -14.88
N ALA A 485 15.13 -0.25 -14.11
CA ALA A 485 15.52 -1.39 -13.29
C ALA A 485 16.04 -2.58 -14.13
N TYR A 486 15.39 -2.86 -15.24
CA TYR A 486 15.81 -3.92 -16.18
C TYR A 486 17.19 -3.62 -16.78
N GLU A 487 17.43 -2.39 -17.23
CA GLU A 487 18.71 -1.95 -17.77
C GLU A 487 19.84 -1.93 -16.72
N CYS A 488 19.50 -1.81 -15.44
CA CYS A 488 20.44 -1.93 -14.32
C CYS A 488 20.66 -3.39 -13.85
N GLU A 489 20.30 -4.39 -14.67
CA GLU A 489 20.47 -5.80 -14.37
C GLU A 489 19.74 -6.27 -13.09
N ALA A 490 18.57 -5.68 -12.76
CA ALA A 490 17.78 -6.12 -11.62
C ALA A 490 17.32 -7.59 -11.72
N VAL A 491 17.12 -8.12 -12.94
CA VAL A 491 16.67 -9.51 -13.14
C VAL A 491 17.68 -10.53 -12.58
N PRO A 492 18.95 -10.57 -13.00
CA PRO A 492 19.91 -11.51 -12.42
C PRO A 492 20.16 -11.28 -10.93
N VAL A 493 20.16 -10.02 -10.47
CA VAL A 493 20.37 -9.68 -9.05
C VAL A 493 19.25 -10.26 -8.20
N LEU A 494 17.98 -10.01 -8.55
CA LEU A 494 16.81 -10.51 -7.81
C LEU A 494 16.70 -12.04 -7.92
N SER A 495 17.01 -12.62 -9.07
CA SER A 495 16.99 -14.07 -9.27
C SER A 495 18.03 -14.78 -8.39
N LYS A 496 19.23 -14.24 -8.28
CA LYS A 496 20.29 -14.75 -7.42
C LYS A 496 19.90 -14.62 -5.95
N LEU A 497 19.36 -13.46 -5.54
CA LEU A 497 18.90 -13.22 -4.16
C LEU A 497 17.79 -14.21 -3.76
N LEU A 498 16.82 -14.49 -4.64
CA LEU A 498 15.77 -15.48 -4.39
C LEU A 498 16.37 -16.89 -4.18
N LYS A 499 17.31 -17.28 -5.04
CA LYS A 499 18.02 -18.58 -4.90
C LYS A 499 18.77 -18.69 -3.57
N HIS A 500 19.46 -17.63 -3.14
CA HIS A 500 20.14 -17.59 -1.85
C HIS A 500 19.15 -17.65 -0.68
N ALA A 501 17.98 -17.04 -0.78
CA ALA A 501 16.95 -17.10 0.25
C ALA A 501 16.39 -18.52 0.47
N TYR A 502 16.57 -19.43 -0.49
CA TYR A 502 16.24 -20.86 -0.39
C TYR A 502 17.44 -21.74 0.00
N ALA A 503 18.58 -21.16 0.43
CA ALA A 503 19.63 -21.95 1.03
C ALA A 503 19.16 -22.51 2.38
N PRO A 504 19.29 -23.84 2.64
CA PRO A 504 18.81 -24.44 3.88
C PRO A 504 19.60 -23.93 5.08
N VAL A 505 18.89 -23.52 6.12
CA VAL A 505 19.48 -23.15 7.40
C VAL A 505 19.72 -24.45 8.19
N ARG A 506 20.99 -24.80 8.38
CA ARG A 506 21.36 -25.91 9.26
C ARG A 506 21.14 -25.44 10.71
N ASP A 507 20.58 -26.31 11.55
CA ASP A 507 20.55 -26.09 12.98
C ASP A 507 21.99 -26.12 13.50
N THR A 508 22.70 -25.01 13.33
CA THR A 508 23.90 -24.78 14.10
C THR A 508 23.44 -24.59 15.52
N ALA A 509 23.83 -25.50 16.39
CA ALA A 509 23.66 -25.34 17.83
C ALA A 509 23.98 -23.87 18.17
N GLN A 510 23.07 -23.20 18.86
CA GLN A 510 23.28 -21.82 19.29
C GLN A 510 24.67 -21.64 19.81
N PRO A 511 25.43 -20.59 19.46
CA PRO A 511 26.71 -20.35 20.02
C PRO A 511 26.56 -20.37 21.55
N ARG A 512 27.19 -21.31 22.21
CA ARG A 512 27.25 -21.34 23.68
C ARG A 512 27.88 -20.02 24.08
N TYR A 513 27.10 -19.11 24.65
CA TYR A 513 27.65 -17.95 25.31
C TYR A 513 28.69 -18.46 26.29
N TRP A 514 29.94 -18.04 26.13
CA TRP A 514 31.02 -18.40 27.05
C TRP A 514 30.63 -17.91 28.44
N SER A 515 30.31 -18.85 29.31
CA SER A 515 30.15 -18.62 30.73
C SER A 515 31.43 -19.10 31.39
N PRO A 516 32.15 -18.28 32.18
CA PRO A 516 33.22 -18.78 33.00
C PRO A 516 32.63 -19.83 33.94
N GLN A 517 33.02 -21.08 33.80
CA GLN A 517 32.68 -22.15 34.74
C GLN A 517 33.22 -21.79 36.12
N PRO A 518 32.40 -21.76 37.16
CA PRO A 518 32.95 -21.93 38.51
C PRO A 518 33.39 -23.36 38.65
N ASP A 519 34.63 -23.56 39.06
CA ASP A 519 35.20 -24.85 39.46
C ASP A 519 34.41 -25.43 40.62
N THR A 520 33.32 -26.12 40.36
CA THR A 520 32.70 -27.03 41.34
C THR A 520 32.08 -28.20 40.58
N ASP A 521 32.64 -29.36 40.84
CA ASP A 521 32.16 -30.69 40.49
C ASP A 521 30.73 -30.92 40.99
N MET A 522 29.77 -30.46 40.23
CA MET A 522 28.40 -30.93 40.28
C MET A 522 28.05 -31.36 38.87
N GLU A 523 27.99 -32.64 38.64
CA GLU A 523 27.35 -33.24 37.46
C GLU A 523 25.92 -32.77 37.39
N ILE A 524 25.70 -31.66 36.66
CA ILE A 524 24.39 -31.29 36.21
C ILE A 524 24.19 -32.12 34.96
N GLU A 525 23.36 -33.16 35.09
CA GLU A 525 22.80 -33.88 33.95
C GLU A 525 22.45 -32.89 32.89
N SER A 526 22.90 -33.08 31.67
CA SER A 526 22.64 -32.29 30.48
C SER A 526 21.13 -32.23 30.23
N SER A 527 20.45 -31.35 30.96
CA SER A 527 19.09 -31.03 30.68
C SER A 527 19.05 -30.27 29.36
N SER A 528 18.07 -30.59 28.52
CA SER A 528 17.86 -30.14 27.19
C SER A 528 18.04 -28.62 27.03
N PRO A 529 18.51 -28.14 25.87
CA PRO A 529 18.71 -26.73 25.61
C PRO A 529 17.40 -25.90 25.55
N HIS A 530 16.25 -26.47 25.93
CA HIS A 530 14.95 -25.83 25.85
C HIS A 530 14.66 -25.03 27.11
N SER A 531 14.21 -23.76 26.91
CA SER A 531 13.75 -22.93 28.01
C SER A 531 12.50 -23.56 28.67
N GLN A 532 12.50 -23.64 30.01
CA GLN A 532 11.34 -24.13 30.76
C GLN A 532 10.22 -23.09 30.93
N LEU A 533 10.48 -21.85 30.56
CA LEU A 533 9.56 -20.72 30.75
C LEU A 533 8.54 -20.51 29.61
N GLY A 534 8.81 -21.06 28.44
CA GLY A 534 7.95 -20.86 27.29
C GLY A 534 8.50 -21.50 26.01
N GLN A 535 7.84 -21.25 24.89
CA GLN A 535 8.30 -21.74 23.60
C GLN A 535 9.57 -20.99 23.17
N GLU A 536 10.52 -21.73 22.62
CA GLU A 536 11.70 -21.13 21.99
C GLU A 536 11.26 -20.21 20.86
N GLY A 537 11.99 -19.11 20.69
CA GLY A 537 11.83 -18.22 19.57
C GLY A 537 12.21 -18.86 18.24
N GLN A 538 11.73 -18.30 17.16
CA GLN A 538 12.11 -18.72 15.82
C GLN A 538 13.59 -18.38 15.55
N ASN A 539 14.25 -19.20 14.74
CA ASN A 539 15.63 -18.93 14.34
C ASN A 539 15.72 -17.61 13.55
N GLY A 540 16.50 -16.65 14.04
CA GLY A 540 16.65 -15.32 13.44
C GLY A 540 17.15 -15.34 12.00
N LEU A 541 18.03 -16.29 11.63
CA LEU A 541 18.49 -16.47 10.24
C LEU A 541 17.36 -17.00 9.36
N LEU A 542 16.54 -17.90 9.87
CA LEU A 542 15.38 -18.42 9.14
C LEU A 542 14.36 -17.30 8.86
N ILE A 543 14.05 -16.50 9.87
CA ILE A 543 13.15 -15.33 9.69
C ILE A 543 13.72 -14.36 8.66
N HIS A 544 15.02 -14.09 8.72
CA HIS A 544 15.69 -13.28 7.70
C HIS A 544 15.49 -13.87 6.29
N ARG A 545 15.73 -15.19 6.11
CA ARG A 545 15.52 -15.86 4.82
C ARG A 545 14.07 -15.74 4.33
N LEU A 546 13.09 -15.91 5.23
CA LEU A 546 11.66 -15.77 4.88
C LEU A 546 11.31 -14.34 4.45
N ARG A 547 11.83 -13.32 5.13
CA ARG A 547 11.64 -11.92 4.76
C ARG A 547 12.30 -11.57 3.43
N VAL A 548 13.50 -12.11 3.18
CA VAL A 548 14.16 -11.95 1.87
C VAL A 548 13.37 -12.64 0.75
N ARG A 549 12.78 -13.84 1.00
CA ARG A 549 11.88 -14.48 0.02
C ARG A 549 10.71 -13.57 -0.33
N GLU A 550 10.01 -13.07 0.69
CA GLU A 550 8.87 -12.17 0.51
C GLU A 550 9.26 -10.92 -0.29
N SER A 551 10.30 -10.21 0.14
CA SER A 551 10.72 -8.95 -0.45
C SER A 551 11.16 -9.12 -1.91
N THR A 552 11.92 -10.18 -2.18
CA THR A 552 12.43 -10.48 -3.53
C THR A 552 11.29 -10.88 -4.48
N LEU A 553 10.36 -11.73 -4.02
CA LEU A 553 9.18 -12.09 -4.82
C LEU A 553 8.34 -10.86 -5.16
N LYS A 554 8.19 -9.92 -4.22
CA LYS A 554 7.53 -8.64 -4.49
C LYS A 554 8.22 -7.85 -5.60
N ALA A 555 9.54 -7.74 -5.55
CA ALA A 555 10.31 -7.04 -6.58
C ALA A 555 10.22 -7.74 -7.94
N ILE A 556 10.29 -9.05 -7.97
CA ILE A 556 10.12 -9.86 -9.19
C ILE A 556 8.72 -9.63 -9.78
N ALA A 557 7.66 -9.67 -8.97
CA ALA A 557 6.30 -9.42 -9.43
C ALA A 557 6.13 -8.01 -10.01
N ALA A 558 6.70 -6.98 -9.35
CA ALA A 558 6.64 -5.60 -9.82
C ALA A 558 7.33 -5.42 -11.18
N LEU A 559 8.50 -6.01 -11.37
CA LEU A 559 9.23 -5.93 -12.65
C LEU A 559 8.60 -6.80 -13.74
N ALA A 560 8.17 -8.03 -13.41
CA ALA A 560 7.47 -8.94 -14.33
C ALA A 560 6.10 -8.40 -14.78
N GLY A 561 5.51 -7.45 -14.03
CA GLY A 561 4.29 -6.73 -14.39
C GLY A 561 4.42 -5.91 -15.68
N GLY A 562 5.62 -5.50 -16.06
CA GLY A 562 5.95 -4.73 -17.26
C GLY A 562 5.92 -5.54 -18.55
N LYS A 563 6.98 -5.43 -19.35
CA LYS A 563 7.07 -6.03 -20.69
C LYS A 563 7.23 -7.56 -20.66
N GLU A 564 6.89 -8.20 -21.77
CA GLU A 564 7.05 -9.65 -21.93
C GLU A 564 8.50 -10.10 -21.84
N ASP A 565 9.44 -9.28 -22.33
CA ASP A 565 10.86 -9.59 -22.29
C ASP A 565 11.39 -9.71 -20.86
N TYR A 566 10.86 -8.91 -19.90
CA TYR A 566 11.21 -9.02 -18.49
C TYR A 566 10.76 -10.35 -17.90
N ARG A 567 9.54 -10.81 -18.25
CA ARG A 567 9.01 -12.12 -17.83
C ARG A 567 9.87 -13.26 -18.39
N LYS A 568 10.24 -13.19 -19.67
CA LYS A 568 11.11 -14.20 -20.33
C LYS A 568 12.49 -14.24 -19.67
N ALA A 569 13.07 -13.07 -19.35
CA ALA A 569 14.36 -12.98 -18.69
C ALA A 569 14.35 -13.67 -17.30
N PHE A 570 13.30 -13.47 -16.49
CA PHE A 570 13.16 -14.18 -15.22
C PHE A 570 13.03 -15.70 -15.37
N VAL A 571 12.30 -16.16 -16.38
CA VAL A 571 12.20 -17.62 -16.66
C VAL A 571 13.54 -18.17 -17.13
N ALA A 572 14.31 -17.42 -17.93
CA ALA A 572 15.65 -17.80 -18.36
C ALA A 572 16.64 -17.93 -17.19
N GLU A 573 16.44 -17.15 -16.13
CA GLU A 573 17.18 -17.25 -14.88
C GLU A 573 16.74 -18.44 -13.98
N ASP A 574 15.87 -19.31 -14.47
CA ASP A 574 15.39 -20.52 -13.77
C ASP A 574 14.82 -20.27 -12.35
N ILE A 575 14.02 -19.21 -12.21
CA ILE A 575 13.38 -18.89 -10.92
C ILE A 575 12.08 -19.68 -10.71
N THR A 576 11.51 -20.30 -11.73
CA THR A 576 10.17 -20.88 -11.68
C THR A 576 10.06 -21.95 -10.60
N SER A 577 11.10 -22.78 -10.42
CA SER A 577 11.16 -23.80 -9.36
C SER A 577 11.07 -23.19 -7.94
N TYR A 578 11.71 -22.06 -7.70
CA TYR A 578 11.71 -21.34 -6.43
C TYR A 578 10.35 -20.65 -6.18
N VAL A 579 9.73 -20.12 -7.22
CA VAL A 579 8.38 -19.54 -7.16
C VAL A 579 7.37 -20.61 -6.78
N VAL A 580 7.49 -21.82 -7.34
CA VAL A 580 6.60 -22.94 -7.00
C VAL A 580 6.77 -23.40 -5.55
N GLU A 581 7.99 -23.46 -5.04
CA GLU A 581 8.22 -23.75 -3.62
C GLU A 581 7.70 -22.62 -2.70
N SER A 582 7.61 -21.39 -3.20
CA SER A 582 6.95 -20.28 -2.48
C SER A 582 5.43 -20.45 -2.40
N LEU A 583 4.83 -21.26 -3.26
CA LEU A 583 3.42 -21.67 -3.22
C LEU A 583 3.19 -22.93 -2.36
N SER A 584 4.04 -23.21 -1.40
CA SER A 584 3.89 -24.30 -0.43
C SER A 584 4.09 -23.75 0.98
N GLU A 585 3.22 -24.12 1.92
CA GLU A 585 3.41 -23.80 3.33
C GLU A 585 4.71 -24.43 3.87
N TYR A 586 5.05 -25.62 3.38
CA TYR A 586 6.24 -26.37 3.77
C TYR A 586 7.11 -26.62 2.53
N PRO A 587 7.96 -25.63 2.16
CA PRO A 587 8.79 -25.73 0.97
C PRO A 587 9.85 -26.81 1.09
N ARG A 588 10.19 -27.39 -0.07
CA ARG A 588 11.23 -28.39 -0.21
C ARG A 588 12.42 -27.78 -0.98
N LYS A 589 13.42 -28.62 -1.22
CA LYS A 589 14.50 -28.25 -2.13
C LYS A 589 13.89 -27.94 -3.52
N PRO A 590 14.10 -26.73 -4.07
CA PRO A 590 13.63 -26.40 -5.40
C PRO A 590 14.16 -27.37 -6.44
N GLN A 591 13.27 -27.92 -7.26
CA GLN A 591 13.60 -28.94 -8.28
C GLN A 591 13.21 -28.44 -9.66
N THR A 592 14.02 -28.76 -10.66
CA THR A 592 13.65 -28.49 -12.05
C THR A 592 12.45 -29.33 -12.49
N ALA A 593 11.73 -28.89 -13.53
CA ALA A 593 10.56 -29.61 -14.06
C ALA A 593 10.92 -31.06 -14.44
N LYS A 594 12.12 -31.31 -14.97
CA LYS A 594 12.61 -32.65 -15.34
C LYS A 594 12.81 -33.57 -14.13
N GLU A 595 13.33 -33.04 -13.03
CA GLU A 595 13.51 -33.79 -11.79
C GLU A 595 12.17 -34.17 -11.17
N ARG A 596 11.18 -33.27 -11.20
CA ARG A 596 9.82 -33.53 -10.70
C ARG A 596 9.08 -34.62 -11.49
N THR A 597 9.26 -34.66 -12.79
CA THR A 597 8.65 -35.71 -13.64
C THR A 597 9.29 -37.07 -13.40
N ALA A 598 10.60 -37.14 -13.18
CA ALA A 598 11.32 -38.36 -12.86
C ALA A 598 10.91 -38.96 -11.50
N GLU A 599 10.62 -38.13 -10.48
CA GLU A 599 10.16 -38.59 -9.17
C GLU A 599 8.73 -39.13 -9.18
N LYS A 600 7.83 -38.58 -10.00
CA LYS A 600 6.47 -39.13 -10.15
C LYS A 600 6.44 -40.57 -10.67
N SER A 601 7.48 -40.99 -11.37
CA SER A 601 7.60 -42.34 -11.91
C SER A 601 8.23 -43.35 -10.94
N SER A 602 8.94 -42.91 -9.88
CA SER A 602 9.50 -43.74 -8.85
C SER A 602 8.66 -43.61 -7.58
N GLY A 603 7.68 -44.47 -7.38
CA GLY A 603 6.70 -44.44 -6.29
C GLY A 603 7.31 -44.72 -4.89
N ASP A 604 8.25 -43.93 -4.44
CA ASP A 604 8.91 -44.06 -3.16
C ASP A 604 8.34 -43.11 -2.08
N ALA A 605 7.58 -43.70 -1.17
CA ALA A 605 6.78 -43.03 -0.14
C ALA A 605 7.54 -42.69 1.15
N THR A 606 8.87 -42.70 1.16
CA THR A 606 9.70 -42.52 2.38
C THR A 606 10.62 -41.31 2.34
N ARG A 607 10.03 -40.07 2.39
CA ARG A 607 10.87 -38.85 2.46
C ARG A 607 10.35 -37.82 3.49
N LYS A 608 10.46 -38.17 4.78
CA LYS A 608 10.25 -37.19 5.87
C LYS A 608 11.46 -36.26 6.14
N GLY A 609 12.59 -36.44 5.43
CA GLY A 609 13.86 -35.73 5.72
C GLY A 609 14.13 -34.47 4.86
N GLU A 610 13.38 -34.22 3.79
CA GLU A 610 13.75 -33.18 2.78
C GLU A 610 13.23 -31.77 3.08
N THR A 611 12.42 -31.58 4.10
CA THR A 611 11.91 -30.25 4.52
C THR A 611 12.78 -29.56 5.58
N ALA A 612 13.78 -30.26 6.11
CA ALA A 612 14.63 -29.70 7.17
C ALA A 612 15.45 -28.51 6.67
N GLY A 613 15.34 -27.37 7.37
CA GLY A 613 16.14 -26.18 7.14
C GLY A 613 15.55 -25.13 6.21
N TYR A 614 14.38 -25.35 5.58
CA TYR A 614 13.74 -24.35 4.70
C TYR A 614 12.71 -23.49 5.42
N GLY A 615 12.19 -23.92 6.58
CA GLY A 615 11.14 -23.25 7.34
C GLY A 615 9.76 -23.31 6.67
N ALA A 616 8.72 -22.98 7.41
CA ALA A 616 7.38 -22.82 6.87
C ALA A 616 7.24 -21.43 6.25
N ASN A 617 6.71 -21.35 5.03
CA ASN A 617 6.42 -20.06 4.38
C ASN A 617 5.22 -19.40 5.07
N PRO A 618 5.36 -18.17 5.57
CA PRO A 618 4.23 -17.43 6.10
C PRO A 618 3.27 -17.00 4.96
N PRO A 619 2.02 -16.61 5.29
CA PRO A 619 1.05 -16.12 4.31
C PRO A 619 1.59 -15.03 3.39
N SER A 620 2.45 -14.15 3.89
CA SER A 620 3.06 -13.05 3.11
C SER A 620 3.94 -13.55 1.95
N VAL A 621 4.69 -14.64 2.15
CA VAL A 621 5.50 -15.28 1.09
C VAL A 621 4.59 -15.95 0.05
N ILE A 622 3.54 -16.64 0.50
CA ILE A 622 2.56 -17.29 -0.39
C ILE A 622 1.87 -16.24 -1.26
N ILE A 623 1.41 -15.15 -0.68
CA ILE A 623 0.80 -14.00 -1.38
C ILE A 623 1.77 -13.45 -2.44
N ALA A 624 3.02 -13.21 -2.07
CA ALA A 624 4.03 -12.71 -3.00
C ALA A 624 4.30 -13.72 -4.14
N GLY A 625 4.34 -15.03 -3.84
CA GLY A 625 4.43 -16.10 -4.83
C GLY A 625 3.24 -16.10 -5.81
N CYS A 626 2.01 -15.98 -5.30
CA CYS A 626 0.81 -15.84 -6.13
C CYS A 626 0.92 -14.64 -7.08
N HIS A 627 1.41 -13.50 -6.59
CA HIS A 627 1.60 -12.31 -7.43
C HIS A 627 2.63 -12.53 -8.54
N VAL A 628 3.75 -13.22 -8.27
CA VAL A 628 4.72 -13.56 -9.32
C VAL A 628 4.07 -14.43 -10.39
N VAL A 629 3.33 -15.50 -10.00
CA VAL A 629 2.63 -16.35 -10.97
C VAL A 629 1.60 -15.55 -11.75
N ARG A 630 0.84 -14.67 -11.11
CA ARG A 630 -0.11 -13.78 -11.78
C ARG A 630 0.56 -12.92 -12.86
N MET A 631 1.78 -12.41 -12.59
CA MET A 631 2.50 -11.60 -13.57
C MET A 631 3.11 -12.43 -14.69
N LEU A 632 3.71 -13.57 -14.37
CA LEU A 632 4.28 -14.48 -15.38
C LEU A 632 3.20 -15.04 -16.31
N SER A 633 2.00 -15.35 -15.77
CA SER A 633 0.87 -15.89 -16.56
C SER A 633 0.26 -14.91 -17.56
N ARG A 634 0.64 -13.63 -17.54
CA ARG A 634 0.31 -12.66 -18.60
C ARG A 634 0.97 -13.01 -19.95
N SER A 635 2.06 -13.76 -19.94
CA SER A 635 2.66 -14.29 -21.15
C SER A 635 2.05 -15.66 -21.46
N VAL A 636 1.37 -15.77 -22.60
CA VAL A 636 0.75 -17.02 -23.05
C VAL A 636 1.79 -18.14 -23.21
N ASN A 637 2.98 -17.80 -23.71
CA ASN A 637 4.06 -18.76 -23.88
C ASN A 637 4.54 -19.33 -22.55
N ILE A 638 4.82 -18.47 -21.56
CA ILE A 638 5.27 -18.88 -20.22
C ILE A 638 4.16 -19.68 -19.50
N LEU A 639 2.90 -19.28 -19.67
CA LEU A 639 1.76 -20.01 -19.12
C LEU A 639 1.69 -21.44 -19.67
N ARG A 640 1.81 -21.59 -20.99
CA ARG A 640 1.70 -22.89 -21.69
C ARG A 640 2.88 -23.83 -21.48
N THR A 641 4.03 -23.31 -21.08
CA THR A 641 5.24 -24.10 -20.87
C THR A 641 5.61 -24.11 -19.39
N SER A 642 6.39 -23.16 -18.96
CA SER A 642 7.03 -23.16 -17.63
C SER A 642 6.03 -23.31 -16.48
N LEU A 643 4.87 -22.62 -16.51
CA LEU A 643 3.92 -22.67 -15.39
C LEU A 643 3.12 -23.98 -15.38
N VAL A 644 2.76 -24.53 -16.55
CA VAL A 644 2.08 -25.82 -16.66
C VAL A 644 3.00 -26.96 -16.24
N ASP A 645 4.24 -26.98 -16.75
CA ASP A 645 5.22 -28.03 -16.43
C ASP A 645 5.54 -28.09 -14.93
N HIS A 646 5.52 -26.95 -14.25
CA HIS A 646 5.70 -26.89 -12.80
C HIS A 646 4.41 -27.11 -11.99
N GLY A 647 3.25 -27.24 -12.62
CA GLY A 647 1.99 -27.60 -12.00
C GLY A 647 1.46 -26.57 -11.01
N VAL A 648 1.56 -25.28 -11.31
CA VAL A 648 1.19 -24.17 -10.40
C VAL A 648 -0.31 -24.06 -10.13
N ALA A 649 -1.17 -24.56 -11.02
CA ALA A 649 -2.61 -24.34 -10.97
C ALA A 649 -3.27 -24.91 -9.71
N LEU A 650 -2.96 -26.16 -9.36
CA LEU A 650 -3.58 -26.84 -8.21
C LEU A 650 -3.17 -26.26 -6.85
N PRO A 651 -1.89 -25.92 -6.58
CA PRO A 651 -1.52 -25.18 -5.38
C PRO A 651 -2.30 -23.88 -5.21
N ILE A 652 -2.39 -23.04 -6.27
CA ILE A 652 -3.14 -21.79 -6.25
C ILE A 652 -4.63 -22.04 -6.00
N PHE A 653 -5.23 -23.05 -6.65
CA PHE A 653 -6.62 -23.43 -6.41
C PHE A 653 -6.88 -23.84 -4.94
N ARG A 654 -5.93 -24.54 -4.30
CA ARG A 654 -6.04 -24.88 -2.87
C ARG A 654 -6.03 -23.64 -1.99
N PHE A 655 -5.22 -22.64 -2.32
CA PHE A 655 -5.15 -21.39 -1.57
C PHE A 655 -6.41 -20.51 -1.69
N MET A 656 -7.27 -20.74 -2.65
CA MET A 656 -8.61 -20.13 -2.64
C MET A 656 -9.44 -20.56 -1.42
N LYS A 657 -9.11 -21.67 -0.78
CA LYS A 657 -9.77 -22.19 0.43
C LYS A 657 -8.93 -22.04 1.70
N HIS A 658 -7.91 -21.18 1.66
CA HIS A 658 -7.03 -20.94 2.80
C HIS A 658 -7.76 -20.23 3.93
N SER A 659 -7.33 -20.41 5.20
CA SER A 659 -7.92 -19.73 6.36
C SER A 659 -7.72 -18.20 6.36
N ASP A 660 -6.61 -17.72 5.80
CA ASP A 660 -6.32 -16.29 5.67
C ASP A 660 -6.98 -15.71 4.40
N VAL A 661 -7.84 -14.72 4.59
CA VAL A 661 -8.58 -14.06 3.52
C VAL A 661 -7.65 -13.36 2.52
N ASN A 662 -6.50 -12.82 2.96
CA ASN A 662 -5.55 -12.17 2.05
C ASN A 662 -4.90 -13.18 1.09
N VAL A 663 -4.66 -14.41 1.56
CA VAL A 663 -4.19 -15.51 0.71
C VAL A 663 -5.29 -15.90 -0.29
N GLN A 664 -6.56 -15.99 0.15
CA GLN A 664 -7.69 -16.24 -0.76
C GLN A 664 -7.79 -15.17 -1.85
N VAL A 665 -7.68 -13.89 -1.48
CA VAL A 665 -7.70 -12.75 -2.42
C VAL A 665 -6.57 -12.87 -3.45
N ALA A 666 -5.34 -13.13 -3.01
CA ALA A 666 -4.19 -13.26 -3.90
C ALA A 666 -4.30 -14.47 -4.84
N ALA A 667 -4.77 -15.60 -4.32
CA ALA A 667 -5.03 -16.80 -5.12
C ALA A 667 -6.12 -16.56 -6.15
N THR A 668 -7.28 -16.01 -5.74
CA THR A 668 -8.41 -15.70 -6.64
C THR A 668 -7.98 -14.70 -7.72
N ALA A 669 -7.20 -13.68 -7.36
CA ALA A 669 -6.63 -12.72 -8.32
C ALA A 669 -5.68 -13.39 -9.33
N THR A 670 -4.97 -14.44 -8.93
CA THR A 670 -4.10 -15.21 -9.84
C THR A 670 -4.92 -16.11 -10.75
N ILE A 671 -5.98 -16.73 -10.24
CA ILE A 671 -6.92 -17.55 -11.03
C ILE A 671 -7.51 -16.75 -12.20
N CYS A 672 -7.73 -15.44 -12.07
CA CYS A 672 -8.21 -14.59 -13.17
C CYS A 672 -7.40 -14.80 -14.47
N ASN A 673 -6.08 -14.96 -14.37
CA ASN A 673 -5.21 -15.16 -15.53
C ASN A 673 -5.11 -16.64 -15.95
N LEU A 674 -5.40 -17.57 -15.05
CA LEU A 674 -5.30 -19.00 -15.32
C LEU A 674 -6.58 -19.57 -15.97
N VAL A 675 -7.69 -18.86 -15.89
CA VAL A 675 -8.99 -19.29 -16.46
C VAL A 675 -9.34 -18.60 -17.79
N VAL A 676 -8.42 -17.82 -18.37
CA VAL A 676 -8.66 -17.17 -19.67
C VAL A 676 -8.75 -18.21 -20.80
N GLU A 677 -9.41 -17.84 -21.92
CA GLU A 677 -9.64 -18.71 -23.08
C GLU A 677 -8.39 -19.47 -23.54
N VAL A 678 -7.25 -18.78 -23.62
CA VAL A 678 -5.99 -19.34 -24.12
C VAL A 678 -5.23 -20.21 -23.12
N SER A 679 -5.72 -20.36 -21.91
CA SER A 679 -5.05 -21.07 -20.82
C SER A 679 -5.22 -22.59 -20.91
N PRO A 680 -4.13 -23.36 -20.95
CA PRO A 680 -4.21 -24.82 -21.00
C PRO A 680 -4.67 -25.46 -19.68
N VAL A 681 -4.68 -24.72 -18.57
CA VAL A 681 -5.09 -25.22 -17.26
C VAL A 681 -6.55 -24.92 -16.92
N ARG A 682 -7.28 -24.23 -17.80
CA ARG A 682 -8.66 -23.84 -17.60
C ARG A 682 -9.57 -25.05 -17.37
N GLU A 683 -9.44 -26.08 -18.22
CA GLU A 683 -10.23 -27.30 -18.11
C GLU A 683 -9.92 -28.05 -16.80
N LEU A 684 -8.64 -28.21 -16.45
CA LEU A 684 -8.21 -28.81 -15.20
C LEU A 684 -8.84 -28.09 -13.98
N LEU A 685 -8.88 -26.77 -13.99
CA LEU A 685 -9.48 -25.97 -12.91
C LEU A 685 -11.00 -26.11 -12.90
N ALA A 686 -11.65 -26.18 -14.07
CA ALA A 686 -13.09 -26.42 -14.21
C ALA A 686 -13.50 -27.79 -13.63
N GLU A 687 -12.78 -28.87 -13.98
CA GLU A 687 -12.98 -30.21 -13.44
C GLU A 687 -12.82 -30.27 -11.92
N ASN A 688 -11.91 -29.48 -11.35
CA ASN A 688 -11.72 -29.36 -9.90
C ASN A 688 -12.77 -28.47 -9.19
N GLY A 689 -13.72 -27.89 -9.94
CA GLY A 689 -14.83 -27.13 -9.40
C GLY A 689 -14.49 -25.67 -9.07
N VAL A 690 -13.59 -25.03 -9.83
CA VAL A 690 -13.21 -23.62 -9.65
C VAL A 690 -14.42 -22.68 -9.73
N MET A 691 -15.37 -22.97 -10.62
CA MET A 691 -16.59 -22.18 -10.77
C MET A 691 -17.35 -22.03 -9.45
N ARG A 692 -17.56 -23.15 -8.74
CA ARG A 692 -18.26 -23.14 -7.45
C ARG A 692 -17.55 -22.24 -6.42
N VAL A 693 -16.24 -22.39 -6.30
CA VAL A 693 -15.47 -21.59 -5.33
C VAL A 693 -15.46 -20.10 -5.69
N LEU A 694 -15.42 -19.79 -6.99
CA LEU A 694 -15.53 -18.40 -7.45
C LEU A 694 -16.90 -17.79 -7.15
N CYS A 695 -17.99 -18.54 -7.33
CA CYS A 695 -19.33 -18.09 -6.95
C CYS A 695 -19.44 -17.91 -5.43
N GLU A 696 -18.89 -18.83 -4.61
CA GLU A 696 -18.83 -18.67 -3.16
C GLU A 696 -18.06 -17.41 -2.76
N HIS A 697 -16.93 -17.11 -3.42
CA HIS A 697 -16.16 -15.88 -3.17
C HIS A 697 -16.91 -14.62 -3.62
N ALA A 698 -17.72 -14.69 -4.67
CA ALA A 698 -18.55 -13.57 -5.10
C ALA A 698 -19.65 -13.22 -4.08
N HIS A 699 -20.00 -14.15 -3.18
CA HIS A 699 -20.91 -13.93 -2.05
C HIS A 699 -20.21 -13.50 -0.76
N SER A 700 -18.87 -13.38 -0.75
CA SER A 700 -18.10 -12.99 0.44
C SER A 700 -18.42 -11.57 0.90
N GLU A 701 -18.33 -11.31 2.20
CA GLU A 701 -18.40 -9.96 2.76
C GLU A 701 -17.18 -9.11 2.39
N ASN A 702 -16.05 -9.73 2.06
CA ASN A 702 -14.83 -9.02 1.69
C ASN A 702 -14.92 -8.48 0.25
N PRO A 703 -14.89 -7.14 0.04
CA PRO A 703 -15.06 -6.54 -1.29
C PRO A 703 -13.94 -6.88 -2.26
N ALA A 704 -12.71 -7.07 -1.79
CA ALA A 704 -11.59 -7.46 -2.64
C ALA A 704 -11.75 -8.89 -3.17
N LEU A 705 -12.32 -9.78 -2.34
CA LEU A 705 -12.59 -11.16 -2.75
C LEU A 705 -13.74 -11.21 -3.78
N ARG A 706 -14.84 -10.48 -3.52
CA ARG A 706 -15.96 -10.32 -4.49
C ARG A 706 -15.48 -9.80 -5.84
N LEU A 707 -14.67 -8.73 -5.82
CA LEU A 707 -14.12 -8.12 -7.03
C LEU A 707 -13.30 -9.10 -7.86
N ASN A 708 -12.35 -9.80 -7.24
CA ASN A 708 -11.49 -10.75 -7.94
C ASN A 708 -12.27 -11.99 -8.41
N ALA A 709 -13.28 -12.42 -7.66
CA ALA A 709 -14.15 -13.52 -8.05
C ALA A 709 -14.95 -13.20 -9.31
N LEU A 710 -15.61 -12.04 -9.36
CA LEU A 710 -16.31 -11.59 -10.55
C LEU A 710 -15.37 -11.42 -11.74
N TRP A 711 -14.19 -10.88 -11.50
CA TRP A 711 -13.17 -10.74 -12.54
C TRP A 711 -12.74 -12.11 -13.10
N ALA A 712 -12.53 -13.11 -12.24
CA ALA A 712 -12.22 -14.46 -12.67
C ALA A 712 -13.41 -15.12 -13.40
N LEU A 713 -14.65 -14.97 -12.88
CA LEU A 713 -15.86 -15.51 -13.50
C LEU A 713 -16.09 -14.96 -14.90
N LYS A 714 -15.92 -13.64 -15.12
CA LYS A 714 -16.05 -13.05 -16.46
C LYS A 714 -15.07 -13.65 -17.48
N HIS A 715 -13.84 -13.98 -17.06
CA HIS A 715 -12.87 -14.65 -17.93
C HIS A 715 -13.16 -16.14 -18.08
N PHE A 716 -13.68 -16.78 -17.03
CA PHE A 716 -14.03 -18.18 -17.06
C PHE A 716 -15.17 -18.49 -18.03
N ILE A 717 -16.17 -17.60 -18.11
CA ILE A 717 -17.30 -17.76 -19.04
C ILE A 717 -17.02 -17.20 -20.45
N ASP A 718 -15.87 -16.59 -20.68
CA ASP A 718 -15.52 -16.07 -21.99
C ASP A 718 -15.24 -17.23 -22.96
N ALA A 719 -15.81 -17.16 -24.16
CA ALA A 719 -15.65 -18.15 -25.22
C ALA A 719 -16.04 -19.61 -24.83
N VAL A 720 -17.02 -19.78 -23.93
CA VAL A 720 -17.57 -21.11 -23.58
C VAL A 720 -18.99 -21.25 -24.12
N GLY A 721 -19.49 -22.51 -24.19
CA GLY A 721 -20.82 -22.82 -24.65
C GLY A 721 -21.93 -22.35 -23.69
N PRO A 722 -23.19 -22.27 -24.19
CA PRO A 722 -24.31 -21.72 -23.44
C PRO A 722 -24.63 -22.49 -22.16
N ASP A 723 -24.46 -23.80 -22.12
CA ASP A 723 -24.75 -24.60 -20.94
C ASP A 723 -23.92 -24.22 -19.72
N LEU A 724 -22.60 -24.01 -19.91
CA LEU A 724 -21.71 -23.61 -18.84
C LEU A 724 -22.00 -22.16 -18.40
N LYS A 725 -22.33 -21.28 -19.34
CA LYS A 725 -22.76 -19.91 -19.05
C LYS A 725 -24.02 -19.86 -18.19
N LYS A 726 -25.04 -20.67 -18.56
CA LYS A 726 -26.29 -20.79 -17.78
C LYS A 726 -26.04 -21.37 -16.39
N ALA A 727 -25.23 -22.45 -16.31
CA ALA A 727 -24.87 -23.04 -15.03
C ALA A 727 -24.13 -22.06 -14.12
N CYS A 728 -23.23 -21.25 -14.68
CA CYS A 728 -22.51 -20.21 -13.93
C CYS A 728 -23.46 -19.12 -13.40
N LEU A 729 -24.37 -18.59 -14.23
CA LEU A 729 -25.33 -17.59 -13.77
C LEU A 729 -26.30 -18.16 -12.73
N ALA A 730 -26.78 -19.39 -12.91
CA ALA A 730 -27.64 -20.07 -11.94
C ALA A 730 -26.95 -20.29 -10.60
N GLN A 731 -25.63 -20.60 -10.60
CA GLN A 731 -24.85 -20.79 -9.37
C GLN A 731 -24.46 -19.49 -8.69
N LEU A 732 -24.25 -18.42 -9.46
CA LEU A 732 -23.99 -17.06 -8.94
C LEU A 732 -25.25 -16.44 -8.33
N ASP A 733 -26.42 -16.90 -8.71
CA ASP A 733 -27.74 -16.34 -8.45
C ASP A 733 -27.97 -15.01 -9.19
N PRO A 734 -28.93 -14.97 -10.14
CA PRO A 734 -29.29 -13.74 -10.86
C PRO A 734 -29.67 -12.56 -9.95
N GLY A 735 -30.37 -12.84 -8.83
CA GLY A 735 -30.74 -11.82 -7.84
C GLY A 735 -29.54 -11.22 -7.14
N TRP A 736 -28.54 -12.06 -6.81
CA TRP A 736 -27.28 -11.60 -6.22
C TRP A 736 -26.42 -10.77 -7.21
N LEU A 737 -26.38 -11.19 -8.48
CA LEU A 737 -25.72 -10.41 -9.53
C LEU A 737 -26.36 -9.03 -9.69
N GLU A 738 -27.71 -8.97 -9.68
CA GLU A 738 -28.42 -7.69 -9.68
C GLU A 738 -28.05 -6.82 -8.51
N GLN A 739 -27.99 -7.39 -7.29
CA GLN A 739 -27.59 -6.67 -6.09
C GLN A 739 -26.17 -6.12 -6.23
N LEU A 740 -25.20 -6.96 -6.64
CA LEU A 740 -23.80 -6.55 -6.82
C LEU A 740 -23.64 -5.40 -7.83
N ILE A 741 -24.48 -5.36 -8.85
CA ILE A 741 -24.45 -4.27 -9.84
C ILE A 741 -25.14 -3.00 -9.30
N CYS A 742 -26.16 -3.13 -8.44
CA CYS A 742 -26.97 -2.01 -7.97
C CYS A 742 -26.44 -1.38 -6.67
N ASP A 743 -25.75 -2.14 -5.82
CA ASP A 743 -25.29 -1.66 -4.51
C ASP A 743 -24.43 -0.41 -4.62
N ASP A 744 -24.76 0.58 -3.79
CA ASP A 744 -24.02 1.83 -3.63
C ASP A 744 -24.07 2.22 -2.15
N THR A 745 -22.98 1.99 -1.43
CA THR A 745 -22.86 2.23 0.02
C THR A 745 -23.18 3.69 0.38
N GLU A 746 -22.89 4.66 -0.49
CA GLU A 746 -23.19 6.06 -0.25
C GLU A 746 -24.70 6.35 -0.29
N ASP A 747 -25.42 5.70 -1.20
CA ASP A 747 -26.89 5.80 -1.26
C ASP A 747 -27.54 5.20 -0.01
N LEU A 748 -27.05 4.04 0.45
CA LEU A 748 -27.53 3.39 1.68
C LEU A 748 -27.28 4.26 2.91
N ALA A 749 -26.08 4.84 3.03
CA ALA A 749 -25.74 5.74 4.14
C ALA A 749 -26.64 7.01 4.14
N LEU A 750 -26.92 7.56 2.96
CA LEU A 750 -27.85 8.69 2.79
C LEU A 750 -29.28 8.32 3.18
N GLN A 751 -29.73 7.13 2.81
CA GLN A 751 -31.05 6.64 3.17
C GLN A 751 -31.18 6.45 4.68
N MET A 752 -30.23 5.78 5.31
CA MET A 752 -30.21 5.58 6.76
C MET A 752 -30.20 6.91 7.54
N ALA A 753 -29.42 7.90 7.05
CA ALA A 753 -29.40 9.22 7.65
C ALA A 753 -30.78 9.90 7.59
N ARG A 754 -31.48 9.78 6.45
CA ARG A 754 -32.87 10.33 6.29
C ARG A 754 -33.87 9.61 7.20
N GLU A 755 -33.77 8.30 7.32
CA GLU A 755 -34.65 7.49 8.17
C GLU A 755 -34.45 7.83 9.66
N ARG A 756 -33.21 8.04 10.10
CA ARG A 756 -32.89 8.52 11.45
C ARG A 756 -33.47 9.92 11.72
N GLU A 757 -33.30 10.87 10.77
CA GLU A 757 -33.92 12.19 10.86
C GLU A 757 -35.46 12.11 10.93
N ALA A 758 -36.07 11.21 10.14
CA ALA A 758 -37.52 11.04 10.11
C ALA A 758 -38.08 10.37 11.37
N SER A 759 -37.32 9.48 12.00
CA SER A 759 -37.71 8.76 13.22
C SER A 759 -37.55 9.59 14.50
N GLY A 760 -36.96 10.79 14.44
CA GLY A 760 -36.78 11.67 15.61
C GLY A 760 -35.83 11.12 16.67
N LEU A 761 -35.02 10.12 16.34
CA LEU A 761 -34.04 9.47 17.23
C LEU A 761 -32.75 10.26 17.41
N ASP A 762 -32.72 11.53 16.98
CA ASP A 762 -31.58 12.44 17.13
C ASP A 762 -31.42 12.99 18.58
N MET A 763 -31.60 12.16 19.56
CA MET A 763 -31.22 12.48 20.94
C MET A 763 -30.07 11.54 21.30
N ASP A 764 -28.88 12.08 21.40
CA ASP A 764 -27.70 11.64 22.17
C ASP A 764 -26.65 10.72 21.56
N ASP A 765 -26.66 10.37 20.24
CA ASP A 765 -25.55 9.62 19.64
C ASP A 765 -24.58 10.51 18.79
N ASP A 766 -24.50 11.79 19.11
CA ASP A 766 -23.44 12.70 18.60
C ASP A 766 -22.00 12.34 19.08
N VAL A 767 -21.84 11.24 19.83
CA VAL A 767 -20.55 10.88 20.44
C VAL A 767 -19.53 10.44 19.39
N ASP A 768 -19.94 9.76 18.32
CA ASP A 768 -18.98 9.24 17.31
C ASP A 768 -18.64 10.25 16.21
N MET A 769 -19.55 11.20 15.88
CA MET A 769 -19.23 12.28 14.94
C MET A 769 -18.59 13.48 15.65
N GLN A 770 -18.89 13.71 16.94
CA GLN A 770 -18.15 14.66 17.76
C GLN A 770 -16.72 14.21 18.08
N GLN A 771 -16.43 12.92 18.07
CA GLN A 771 -15.04 12.46 18.13
C GLN A 771 -14.24 12.93 16.92
N SER A 772 -14.83 13.09 15.74
CA SER A 772 -14.14 13.69 14.61
C SER A 772 -13.94 15.21 14.76
N ASP A 773 -14.91 15.91 15.35
CA ASP A 773 -14.83 17.35 15.62
C ASP A 773 -14.06 17.65 16.93
N GLU A 774 -14.15 16.78 17.94
CA GLU A 774 -13.26 16.85 19.10
C GLU A 774 -11.83 16.46 18.73
N ALA A 775 -11.60 15.51 17.83
CA ALA A 775 -10.28 15.28 17.27
C ALA A 775 -9.74 16.53 16.54
N HIS A 776 -10.59 17.28 15.84
CA HIS A 776 -10.23 18.60 15.32
C HIS A 776 -9.91 19.61 16.44
N ARG A 777 -10.65 19.57 17.55
CA ARG A 777 -10.41 20.44 18.70
C ARG A 777 -9.20 20.01 19.53
N TRP A 778 -8.84 18.71 19.52
CA TRP A 778 -7.67 18.16 20.20
C TRP A 778 -6.37 18.34 19.41
N VAL A 779 -6.39 18.26 18.08
CA VAL A 779 -5.21 18.57 17.24
C VAL A 779 -4.75 20.00 17.43
N TYR A 780 -5.67 20.93 17.72
CA TYR A 780 -5.33 22.32 18.08
C TYR A 780 -5.07 22.55 19.58
N GLY A 781 -5.31 21.54 20.42
CA GLY A 781 -5.23 21.70 21.88
C GLY A 781 -3.89 21.33 22.51
N THR A 782 -3.06 20.51 21.87
CA THR A 782 -1.81 19.98 22.44
C THR A 782 -0.55 20.74 21.99
N ASN A 783 -0.61 21.49 20.92
CA ASN A 783 0.44 22.42 20.56
C ASN A 783 0.01 23.84 20.88
N GLY A 784 0.15 24.24 22.16
CA GLY A 784 -0.04 25.63 22.59
C GLY A 784 0.86 26.64 21.86
N MET A 785 1.83 26.20 21.04
CA MET A 785 2.64 27.01 20.16
C MET A 785 1.99 27.30 18.79
N LEU A 786 1.11 26.41 18.28
CA LEU A 786 0.42 26.65 17.01
C LEU A 786 -0.84 27.48 17.15
N ARG A 787 -1.33 27.69 18.39
CA ARG A 787 -2.53 28.50 18.66
C ARG A 787 -2.28 30.00 18.77
N GLU A 788 -1.01 30.42 18.88
CA GLU A 788 -0.59 31.84 18.82
C GLU A 788 -0.04 32.26 17.46
N LEU A 789 0.20 31.33 16.52
CA LEU A 789 0.28 31.68 15.11
C LEU A 789 -1.10 32.16 14.71
N ASP A 790 -1.23 33.47 14.61
CA ASP A 790 -2.41 34.14 14.09
C ASP A 790 -2.78 33.50 12.75
N ALA A 791 -3.56 32.41 12.78
CA ALA A 791 -4.05 31.68 11.60
C ALA A 791 -4.89 32.58 10.69
N THR A 792 -5.00 33.85 11.05
CA THR A 792 -5.72 34.86 10.31
C THR A 792 -4.96 35.44 9.13
N ASN A 793 -3.63 35.26 9.03
CA ASN A 793 -2.83 35.95 8.03
C ASN A 793 -2.18 35.09 6.93
N SER A 794 -2.09 33.75 7.07
CA SER A 794 -1.48 32.91 6.03
C SER A 794 -2.53 32.29 5.11
N THR A 795 -2.71 32.89 3.95
CA THR A 795 -3.59 32.35 2.88
C THR A 795 -3.08 31.00 2.37
N ARG A 796 -1.75 30.77 2.41
CA ARG A 796 -1.12 29.53 1.97
C ARG A 796 -1.44 28.35 2.89
N LEU A 797 -1.35 28.53 4.22
CA LEU A 797 -1.73 27.46 5.17
C LEU A 797 -3.20 27.07 5.04
N ARG A 798 -4.11 28.02 4.81
CA ARG A 798 -5.52 27.70 4.58
C ARG A 798 -5.72 26.89 3.29
N GLN A 799 -5.07 27.26 2.20
CA GLN A 799 -5.12 26.50 0.95
C GLN A 799 -4.59 25.08 1.13
N VAL A 800 -3.51 24.92 1.87
CA VAL A 800 -2.92 23.62 2.20
C VAL A 800 -3.88 22.79 3.07
N GLU A 801 -4.48 23.39 4.09
CA GLU A 801 -5.48 22.72 4.94
C GLU A 801 -6.72 22.30 4.17
N ASP A 802 -7.23 23.15 3.28
CA ASP A 802 -8.36 22.80 2.40
C ASP A 802 -8.00 21.64 1.45
N LYS A 803 -6.79 21.66 0.87
CA LYS A 803 -6.27 20.57 0.04
C LYS A 803 -6.17 19.27 0.84
N LEU A 804 -5.56 19.31 2.02
CA LEU A 804 -5.41 18.17 2.91
C LEU A 804 -6.76 17.64 3.38
N ALA A 805 -7.72 18.50 3.70
CA ALA A 805 -9.08 18.11 4.07
C ALA A 805 -9.78 17.38 2.92
N ALA A 806 -9.63 17.86 1.68
CA ALA A 806 -10.19 17.20 0.50
C ALA A 806 -9.55 15.81 0.27
N VAL A 807 -8.24 15.69 0.40
CA VAL A 807 -7.53 14.40 0.26
C VAL A 807 -7.93 13.45 1.40
N ARG A 808 -7.99 13.92 2.63
CA ARG A 808 -8.44 13.17 3.79
C ARG A 808 -9.85 12.62 3.58
N GLU A 809 -10.77 13.50 3.16
CA GLU A 809 -12.16 13.10 2.90
C GLU A 809 -12.26 12.05 1.79
N SER A 810 -11.46 12.15 0.74
CA SER A 810 -11.48 11.18 -0.36
C SER A 810 -10.88 9.83 0.00
N GLU A 811 -9.86 9.80 0.86
CA GLU A 811 -9.10 8.59 1.18
C GLU A 811 -9.58 7.91 2.46
N LEU A 812 -9.87 8.67 3.51
CA LEU A 812 -10.12 8.11 4.84
C LEU A 812 -11.61 7.97 5.17
N ASN A 813 -12.50 8.58 4.39
CA ASN A 813 -13.94 8.41 4.60
C ASN A 813 -14.35 6.96 4.26
N PRO A 814 -14.80 6.15 5.25
CA PRO A 814 -15.10 4.74 5.05
C PRO A 814 -16.25 4.53 4.04
N VAL A 815 -17.23 5.43 4.00
CA VAL A 815 -18.37 5.36 3.05
C VAL A 815 -17.87 5.55 1.62
N ARG A 816 -16.94 6.48 1.38
CA ARG A 816 -16.37 6.68 0.06
C ARG A 816 -15.46 5.54 -0.38
N ARG A 817 -14.70 4.98 0.55
CA ARG A 817 -13.90 3.77 0.27
C ARG A 817 -14.80 2.62 -0.16
N ALA A 818 -15.82 2.32 0.63
CA ALA A 818 -16.78 1.26 0.33
C ALA A 818 -17.47 1.50 -1.02
N ARG A 819 -17.86 2.75 -1.33
CA ARG A 819 -18.43 3.09 -2.64
C ARG A 819 -17.46 2.86 -3.80
N ASN A 820 -16.17 3.16 -3.63
CA ASN A 820 -15.19 2.88 -4.67
C ASN A 820 -15.06 1.37 -4.93
N ASP A 821 -15.10 0.56 -3.86
CA ASP A 821 -15.13 -0.89 -3.98
C ASP A 821 -16.41 -1.36 -4.69
N ASP A 822 -17.58 -0.81 -4.36
CA ASP A 822 -18.85 -1.11 -5.03
C ASP A 822 -18.78 -0.77 -6.53
N LEU A 823 -18.25 0.40 -6.89
CA LEU A 823 -18.12 0.80 -8.31
C LEU A 823 -17.18 -0.14 -9.07
N ALA A 824 -16.09 -0.60 -8.45
CA ALA A 824 -15.21 -1.59 -9.05
C ALA A 824 -15.89 -2.95 -9.23
N ILE A 825 -16.69 -3.38 -8.26
CA ILE A 825 -17.51 -4.60 -8.34
C ILE A 825 -18.56 -4.49 -9.43
N GLN A 826 -19.25 -3.34 -9.51
CA GLN A 826 -20.23 -3.05 -10.55
C GLN A 826 -19.63 -3.14 -11.96
N GLU A 827 -18.43 -2.56 -12.16
CA GLU A 827 -17.70 -2.67 -13.43
C GLU A 827 -17.50 -4.14 -13.82
N GLN A 828 -17.03 -4.98 -12.89
CA GLN A 828 -16.79 -6.40 -13.17
C GLN A 828 -18.10 -7.19 -13.37
N GLY A 829 -19.16 -6.85 -12.64
CA GLY A 829 -20.49 -7.45 -12.82
C GLY A 829 -21.11 -7.12 -14.20
N LEU A 830 -21.00 -5.88 -14.65
CA LEU A 830 -21.43 -5.48 -15.99
C LEU A 830 -20.58 -6.15 -17.08
N ASP A 831 -19.28 -6.25 -16.89
CA ASP A 831 -18.39 -6.98 -17.79
C ASP A 831 -18.68 -8.50 -17.82
N PHE A 832 -19.10 -9.08 -16.69
CA PHE A 832 -19.57 -10.47 -16.63
C PHE A 832 -20.83 -10.63 -17.50
N ILE A 833 -21.81 -9.73 -17.39
CA ILE A 833 -23.00 -9.74 -18.25
C ILE A 833 -22.60 -9.63 -19.72
N ARG A 834 -21.69 -8.73 -20.05
CA ARG A 834 -21.17 -8.55 -21.42
C ARG A 834 -20.58 -9.86 -21.98
N ASN A 835 -19.73 -10.56 -21.20
CA ASN A 835 -19.13 -11.82 -21.65
C ASN A 835 -20.15 -12.99 -21.67
N LEU A 836 -21.15 -12.94 -20.80
CA LEU A 836 -22.24 -13.93 -20.77
C LEU A 836 -23.00 -13.94 -22.10
N ILE A 837 -23.32 -12.76 -22.66
CA ILE A 837 -24.02 -12.59 -23.94
C ILE A 837 -23.07 -12.40 -25.14
N GLY A 838 -21.74 -12.42 -24.88
CA GLY A 838 -20.72 -12.34 -25.91
C GLY A 838 -20.67 -13.57 -26.82
N ARG A 839 -20.05 -13.43 -27.99
CA ARG A 839 -19.92 -14.51 -28.95
C ARG A 839 -19.11 -15.67 -28.37
N PRO A 840 -19.49 -16.93 -28.59
CA PRO A 840 -18.65 -18.08 -28.29
C PRO A 840 -17.39 -18.07 -29.19
N GLY A 841 -16.28 -18.64 -28.66
CA GLY A 841 -15.03 -18.72 -29.40
C GLY A 841 -15.11 -19.64 -30.61
N THR A 842 -14.51 -19.21 -31.69
CA THR A 842 -14.12 -20.00 -32.90
C THR A 842 -15.01 -21.18 -33.30
N GLY A 843 -16.24 -20.94 -33.77
CA GLY A 843 -17.04 -21.93 -34.49
C GLY A 843 -17.85 -21.25 -35.61
N LEU A 844 -17.59 -21.61 -36.84
CA LEU A 844 -18.27 -21.09 -38.02
C LEU A 844 -19.76 -21.52 -38.01
N SER A 845 -20.66 -20.55 -38.19
CA SER A 845 -22.11 -20.62 -38.54
C SER A 845 -23.19 -20.90 -37.48
N GLU A 846 -22.91 -21.54 -36.32
CA GLU A 846 -23.96 -21.77 -35.30
C GLU A 846 -24.00 -20.63 -34.22
N THR A 847 -23.03 -19.71 -34.25
CA THR A 847 -22.78 -18.72 -33.23
C THR A 847 -23.90 -17.67 -33.01
N THR A 848 -24.69 -17.37 -34.03
CA THR A 848 -25.81 -16.41 -33.93
C THR A 848 -26.97 -16.98 -33.10
N ASN A 849 -27.25 -18.26 -33.19
CA ASN A 849 -28.30 -18.91 -32.41
C ASN A 849 -27.94 -18.98 -30.93
N GLU A 850 -26.68 -19.34 -30.59
CA GLU A 850 -26.21 -19.41 -29.21
C GLU A 850 -26.20 -18.05 -28.52
N THR A 851 -25.74 -16.97 -29.22
CA THR A 851 -25.78 -15.61 -28.70
C THR A 851 -27.22 -15.15 -28.45
N THR A 852 -28.14 -15.46 -29.37
CA THR A 852 -29.55 -15.11 -29.23
C THR A 852 -30.17 -15.85 -28.03
N GLU A 853 -29.89 -17.14 -27.88
CA GLU A 853 -30.34 -17.94 -26.76
C GLU A 853 -29.86 -17.37 -25.41
N MET A 854 -28.60 -16.95 -25.34
CA MET A 854 -28.03 -16.38 -24.11
C MET A 854 -28.61 -15.00 -23.78
N ILE A 855 -28.91 -14.17 -24.79
CA ILE A 855 -29.59 -12.90 -24.58
C ILE A 855 -31.01 -13.13 -24.06
N ASP A 856 -31.78 -14.02 -24.72
CA ASP A 856 -33.13 -14.37 -24.28
C ASP A 856 -33.17 -15.01 -22.88
N TYR A 857 -32.14 -15.82 -22.55
CA TYR A 857 -31.98 -16.37 -21.21
C TYR A 857 -31.75 -15.27 -20.18
N LEU A 858 -30.80 -14.37 -20.42
CA LEU A 858 -30.48 -13.25 -19.52
C LEU A 858 -31.70 -12.34 -19.29
N LEU A 859 -32.43 -12.01 -20.37
CA LEU A 859 -33.63 -11.16 -20.30
C LEU A 859 -34.77 -11.82 -19.52
N ARG A 860 -34.83 -13.13 -19.52
CA ARG A 860 -35.82 -13.89 -18.74
C ARG A 860 -35.42 -13.93 -17.26
N GLU A 861 -34.15 -14.21 -16.93
CA GLU A 861 -33.69 -14.35 -15.55
C GLU A 861 -33.67 -13.02 -14.79
N LEU A 862 -33.21 -11.93 -15.41
CA LEU A 862 -33.16 -10.61 -14.78
C LEU A 862 -34.41 -9.75 -15.01
N GLY A 863 -35.28 -10.14 -15.97
CA GLY A 863 -36.40 -9.32 -16.41
C GLY A 863 -35.97 -8.20 -17.40
N THR A 864 -36.63 -8.15 -18.53
CA THR A 864 -36.26 -7.22 -19.62
C THR A 864 -36.33 -5.75 -19.18
N GLU A 865 -37.43 -5.32 -18.58
CA GLU A 865 -37.60 -3.93 -18.13
C GLU A 865 -36.60 -3.60 -17.02
N ARG A 866 -36.37 -4.53 -16.11
CA ARG A 866 -35.46 -4.34 -14.98
C ARG A 866 -34.02 -4.17 -15.42
N LEU A 867 -33.54 -4.97 -16.38
CA LEU A 867 -32.17 -4.81 -16.92
C LEU A 867 -32.00 -3.42 -17.54
N PHE A 868 -32.91 -2.96 -18.39
CA PHE A 868 -32.82 -1.63 -19.02
C PHE A 868 -32.95 -0.49 -18.01
N GLU A 869 -33.73 -0.66 -16.93
CA GLU A 869 -33.81 0.29 -15.83
C GLU A 869 -32.46 0.41 -15.11
N ILE A 870 -31.81 -0.73 -14.78
CA ILE A 870 -30.48 -0.77 -14.17
C ILE A 870 -29.48 -0.05 -15.09
N LEU A 871 -29.40 -0.42 -16.36
CA LEU A 871 -28.48 0.21 -17.32
C LEU A 871 -28.70 1.72 -17.41
N SER A 872 -29.98 2.18 -17.42
CA SER A 872 -30.32 3.58 -17.42
C SER A 872 -29.87 4.30 -16.14
N SER A 873 -30.03 3.65 -14.98
CA SER A 873 -29.62 4.21 -13.69
C SER A 873 -28.12 4.47 -13.62
N LYS A 874 -27.31 3.60 -14.26
CA LYS A 874 -25.85 3.74 -14.31
C LYS A 874 -25.35 4.90 -15.16
N LEU A 875 -26.16 5.41 -16.06
CA LEU A 875 -25.82 6.56 -16.90
C LEU A 875 -26.26 7.91 -16.31
N ARG A 876 -27.08 7.91 -15.26
CA ARG A 876 -27.58 9.13 -14.62
C ARG A 876 -26.55 9.70 -13.66
N ALA A 877 -26.36 11.02 -13.69
CA ALA A 877 -25.59 11.72 -12.68
C ALA A 877 -26.36 11.75 -11.35
N LYS A 878 -25.67 11.53 -10.25
CA LYS A 878 -26.24 11.57 -8.89
C LYS A 878 -25.96 12.91 -8.24
N VAL A 879 -26.95 13.46 -7.56
CA VAL A 879 -26.84 14.71 -6.79
C VAL A 879 -26.66 14.39 -5.32
N LEU A 880 -25.47 14.66 -4.79
CA LEU A 880 -25.18 14.54 -3.38
C LEU A 880 -25.58 15.82 -2.65
N ARG A 881 -26.50 15.71 -1.72
CA ARG A 881 -26.87 16.81 -0.82
C ARG A 881 -26.01 16.72 0.45
N PRO A 882 -25.52 17.85 1.01
CA PRO A 882 -24.76 17.83 2.23
C PRO A 882 -25.60 17.28 3.42
N PHE A 883 -24.97 16.44 4.26
CA PHE A 883 -25.61 15.72 5.34
C PHE A 883 -26.08 16.57 6.55
N SER A 884 -25.72 17.84 6.67
CA SER A 884 -25.95 18.61 7.88
C SER A 884 -26.94 19.76 7.69
N ARG A 885 -28.02 19.74 8.46
CA ARG A 885 -28.96 20.86 8.63
C ARG A 885 -28.38 22.03 9.46
N ARG A 886 -27.32 21.80 10.23
CA ARG A 886 -26.71 22.79 11.17
C ARG A 886 -25.55 23.60 10.59
N ALA A 887 -25.02 23.23 9.42
CA ALA A 887 -24.06 24.11 8.75
C ALA A 887 -24.79 25.37 8.26
N PRO A 888 -24.31 26.59 8.60
CA PRO A 888 -24.92 27.81 8.07
C PRO A 888 -24.88 27.75 6.55
N VAL A 889 -26.00 28.09 5.93
CA VAL A 889 -26.21 28.09 4.48
C VAL A 889 -25.31 29.17 3.86
N THR A 890 -24.03 28.88 3.77
CA THR A 890 -23.07 29.64 2.98
C THR A 890 -22.50 28.71 1.93
N GLY A 891 -23.21 28.61 0.80
CA GLY A 891 -22.61 28.43 -0.51
C GLY A 891 -22.04 27.07 -0.88
N ARG A 892 -22.34 25.95 -0.22
CA ARG A 892 -21.99 24.64 -0.78
C ARG A 892 -23.07 24.19 -1.74
N GLU A 893 -22.78 24.35 -3.01
CA GLU A 893 -23.60 23.82 -4.10
C GLU A 893 -23.73 22.28 -3.97
N PRO A 894 -24.89 21.69 -4.33
CA PRO A 894 -25.04 20.24 -4.33
C PRO A 894 -24.00 19.62 -5.28
N ARG A 895 -23.21 18.70 -4.77
CA ARG A 895 -22.17 18.04 -5.54
C ARG A 895 -22.79 17.07 -6.54
N LEU A 896 -22.52 17.27 -7.81
CA LEU A 896 -22.97 16.40 -8.89
C LEU A 896 -21.89 15.31 -9.13
N LEU A 897 -22.26 14.04 -8.95
CA LEU A 897 -21.42 12.91 -9.28
C LEU A 897 -21.79 12.37 -10.65
N HIS A 898 -20.88 12.51 -11.59
CA HIS A 898 -21.00 11.91 -12.90
C HIS A 898 -20.63 10.42 -12.86
N PRO A 899 -21.30 9.58 -13.69
CA PRO A 899 -20.93 8.16 -13.80
C PRO A 899 -19.51 8.02 -14.35
N GLN A 900 -18.80 6.99 -13.88
CA GLN A 900 -17.43 6.72 -14.33
C GLN A 900 -17.42 6.21 -15.77
N ALA A 901 -16.42 6.64 -16.56
CA ALA A 901 -16.27 6.25 -17.96
C ALA A 901 -16.29 4.73 -18.17
N LYS A 902 -15.65 3.97 -17.31
CA LYS A 902 -15.62 2.50 -17.38
C LYS A 902 -17.00 1.85 -17.23
N ILE A 903 -17.83 2.36 -16.32
CA ILE A 903 -19.22 1.91 -16.16
C ILE A 903 -20.02 2.22 -17.41
N ILE A 904 -19.88 3.45 -17.96
CA ILE A 904 -20.54 3.85 -19.19
C ILE A 904 -20.14 2.92 -20.35
N VAL A 905 -18.84 2.64 -20.50
CA VAL A 905 -18.30 1.72 -21.52
C VAL A 905 -18.92 0.33 -21.38
N ALA A 906 -18.96 -0.22 -20.16
CA ALA A 906 -19.53 -1.54 -19.90
C ALA A 906 -21.03 -1.59 -20.27
N VAL A 907 -21.79 -0.57 -19.88
CA VAL A 907 -23.22 -0.45 -20.25
C VAL A 907 -23.39 -0.40 -21.77
N ILE A 908 -22.60 0.43 -22.46
CA ILE A 908 -22.71 0.54 -23.92
C ILE A 908 -22.37 -0.77 -24.60
N TYR A 909 -21.33 -1.50 -24.16
CA TYR A 909 -20.97 -2.78 -24.79
C TYR A 909 -22.00 -3.89 -24.55
N ILE A 910 -22.70 -3.90 -23.41
CA ILE A 910 -23.87 -4.79 -23.24
C ILE A 910 -24.91 -4.51 -24.32
N LEU A 911 -25.24 -3.24 -24.53
CA LEU A 911 -26.18 -2.84 -25.57
C LEU A 911 -25.68 -3.13 -27.00
N VAL A 912 -24.35 -2.99 -27.22
CA VAL A 912 -23.70 -3.35 -28.49
C VAL A 912 -23.92 -4.82 -28.81
N HIS A 913 -23.73 -5.70 -27.81
CA HIS A 913 -23.93 -7.15 -27.99
C HIS A 913 -25.42 -7.52 -28.22
N ILE A 914 -26.33 -6.89 -27.46
CA ILE A 914 -27.77 -7.07 -27.69
C ILE A 914 -28.17 -6.60 -29.10
N ALA A 915 -27.66 -5.43 -29.55
CA ALA A 915 -27.92 -4.88 -30.86
C ALA A 915 -27.25 -5.67 -32.00
N ALA A 916 -26.13 -6.36 -31.74
CA ALA A 916 -25.44 -7.19 -32.74
C ALA A 916 -26.14 -8.51 -33.02
N SER A 917 -27.16 -8.88 -32.26
CA SER A 917 -27.93 -10.11 -32.42
C SER A 917 -29.05 -9.96 -33.49
N ILE A 918 -30.25 -10.40 -33.23
CA ILE A 918 -31.37 -10.44 -34.18
C ILE A 918 -32.16 -9.12 -34.24
N PRO A 919 -32.92 -8.87 -35.28
CA PRO A 919 -33.75 -7.64 -35.46
C PRO A 919 -34.66 -7.34 -34.26
N ARG A 920 -35.26 -8.37 -33.64
CA ARG A 920 -36.08 -8.19 -32.43
C ARG A 920 -35.33 -7.55 -31.28
N HIS A 921 -34.08 -7.93 -31.05
CA HIS A 921 -33.26 -7.35 -29.98
C HIS A 921 -32.88 -5.90 -30.30
N ARG A 922 -32.55 -5.59 -31.57
CA ARG A 922 -32.33 -4.22 -31.99
C ARG A 922 -33.58 -3.32 -31.74
N GLN A 923 -34.77 -3.83 -32.01
CA GLN A 923 -36.00 -3.14 -31.75
C GLN A 923 -36.27 -2.92 -30.24
N MET A 924 -35.91 -3.87 -29.41
CA MET A 924 -36.00 -3.74 -27.93
C MET A 924 -35.11 -2.62 -27.42
N VAL A 925 -33.89 -2.49 -27.93
CA VAL A 925 -32.98 -1.40 -27.53
C VAL A 925 -33.49 -0.04 -28.01
N ILE A 926 -34.00 0.06 -29.25
CA ILE A 926 -34.59 1.32 -29.83
C ILE A 926 -35.82 1.79 -29.04
N SER A 927 -36.60 0.85 -28.50
CA SER A 927 -37.77 1.20 -27.68
C SER A 927 -37.42 1.92 -26.37
N GLN A 928 -36.19 1.81 -25.92
CA GLN A 928 -35.66 2.40 -24.66
C GLN A 928 -35.26 3.87 -24.85
N THR A 929 -36.26 4.74 -25.11
CA THR A 929 -36.05 6.16 -25.48
C THR A 929 -35.25 6.94 -24.43
N GLU A 930 -35.53 6.74 -23.14
CA GLU A 930 -34.82 7.44 -22.05
C GLU A 930 -33.35 7.01 -21.95
N LEU A 931 -33.08 5.71 -22.07
CA LEU A 931 -31.73 5.16 -22.11
C LEU A 931 -30.93 5.77 -23.28
N LEU A 932 -31.53 5.82 -24.47
CA LEU A 932 -30.89 6.39 -25.66
C LEU A 932 -30.64 7.90 -25.53
N LYS A 933 -31.51 8.66 -24.87
CA LYS A 933 -31.27 10.09 -24.57
C LYS A 933 -30.04 10.27 -23.66
N LEU A 934 -29.90 9.45 -22.64
CA LEU A 934 -28.72 9.47 -21.75
C LEU A 934 -27.46 9.12 -22.53
N LEU A 935 -27.51 8.13 -23.40
CA LEU A 935 -26.39 7.72 -24.24
C LEU A 935 -26.02 8.83 -25.26
N ALA A 936 -27.01 9.51 -25.83
CA ALA A 936 -26.74 10.62 -26.75
C ALA A 936 -25.92 11.75 -26.09
N GLN A 937 -26.06 11.95 -24.79
CA GLN A 937 -25.23 12.92 -24.04
C GLN A 937 -23.75 12.51 -23.95
N GLN A 938 -23.45 11.19 -24.02
CA GLN A 938 -22.10 10.66 -23.92
C GLN A 938 -21.26 10.89 -25.22
N ALA A 939 -21.82 11.36 -26.29
CA ALA A 939 -21.07 11.73 -27.49
C ALA A 939 -20.02 12.82 -27.24
N SER A 940 -20.21 13.66 -26.23
CA SER A 940 -19.25 14.68 -25.78
C SER A 940 -18.33 14.23 -24.63
N SER A 941 -18.30 12.92 -24.30
CA SER A 941 -17.44 12.38 -23.26
C SER A 941 -15.97 12.67 -23.57
N LYS A 942 -15.18 13.03 -22.55
CA LYS A 942 -13.72 13.17 -22.65
C LYS A 942 -13.02 11.84 -22.92
N ASP A 943 -13.63 10.73 -22.49
CA ASP A 943 -13.08 9.39 -22.65
C ASP A 943 -13.26 8.88 -24.08
N ARG A 944 -12.16 8.44 -24.70
CA ARG A 944 -12.14 7.90 -26.07
C ARG A 944 -12.98 6.63 -26.20
N GLU A 945 -12.85 5.71 -25.24
CA GLU A 945 -13.50 4.40 -25.31
C GLU A 945 -15.03 4.53 -25.24
N VAL A 946 -15.55 5.53 -24.49
CA VAL A 946 -16.98 5.83 -24.45
C VAL A 946 -17.47 6.25 -25.84
N ARG A 947 -16.74 7.14 -26.53
CA ARG A 947 -17.13 7.62 -27.86
C ARG A 947 -17.05 6.51 -28.92
N VAL A 948 -15.99 5.67 -28.85
CA VAL A 948 -15.86 4.48 -29.71
C VAL A 948 -17.02 3.51 -29.51
N ALA A 949 -17.31 3.15 -28.28
CA ALA A 949 -18.40 2.22 -27.94
C ALA A 949 -19.77 2.76 -28.42
N LEU A 950 -20.01 4.07 -28.28
CA LEU A 950 -21.21 4.71 -28.74
C LEU A 950 -21.36 4.61 -30.27
N CYS A 951 -20.32 4.86 -31.04
CA CYS A 951 -20.31 4.67 -32.49
C CYS A 951 -20.63 3.21 -32.88
N HIS A 952 -20.07 2.24 -32.17
CA HIS A 952 -20.37 0.81 -32.40
C HIS A 952 -21.87 0.50 -32.15
N LEU A 953 -22.42 1.05 -31.07
CA LEU A 953 -23.85 0.86 -30.78
C LEU A 953 -24.73 1.39 -31.92
N VAL A 954 -24.44 2.58 -32.40
CA VAL A 954 -25.21 3.19 -33.52
C VAL A 954 -25.10 2.32 -34.78
N ILE A 955 -23.90 1.88 -35.13
CA ILE A 955 -23.64 0.99 -36.27
C ILE A 955 -24.49 -0.28 -36.17
N ASN A 956 -24.50 -0.95 -35.00
CA ASN A 956 -25.26 -2.19 -34.83
C ASN A 956 -26.78 -1.98 -34.83
N LEU A 957 -27.28 -0.85 -34.31
CA LEU A 957 -28.70 -0.53 -34.34
C LEU A 957 -29.22 -0.23 -35.75
N THR A 958 -28.37 0.29 -36.63
CA THR A 958 -28.70 0.58 -38.05
C THR A 958 -28.22 -0.53 -38.99
N TRP A 959 -27.80 -1.69 -38.45
CA TRP A 959 -27.40 -2.84 -39.26
C TRP A 959 -28.65 -3.46 -39.91
N GLN A 960 -28.55 -3.80 -41.20
CA GLN A 960 -29.53 -4.50 -41.99
C GLN A 960 -28.96 -5.88 -42.38
N GLU A 961 -29.65 -6.97 -42.08
CA GLU A 961 -29.17 -8.34 -42.38
C GLU A 961 -29.60 -8.77 -43.78
N ASP A 962 -30.86 -8.42 -44.15
CA ASP A 962 -31.44 -8.75 -45.46
C ASP A 962 -32.39 -7.66 -45.97
N ASP A 963 -32.86 -7.79 -47.22
CA ASP A 963 -33.77 -6.80 -47.82
C ASP A 963 -35.16 -6.76 -47.14
N GLY A 964 -35.56 -7.85 -46.47
CA GLY A 964 -36.80 -7.91 -45.71
C GLY A 964 -36.79 -7.03 -44.43
N GLU A 965 -35.61 -6.67 -43.94
CA GLU A 965 -35.44 -5.82 -42.76
C GLU A 965 -35.34 -4.33 -43.08
N ALA A 966 -35.31 -3.95 -44.35
CA ALA A 966 -35.11 -2.54 -44.79
C ALA A 966 -36.06 -1.56 -44.13
N GLN A 967 -37.36 -1.85 -44.04
CA GLN A 967 -38.36 -1.01 -43.40
C GLN A 967 -38.12 -0.83 -41.89
N ALA A 968 -37.77 -1.91 -41.20
CA ALA A 968 -37.47 -1.89 -39.77
C ALA A 968 -36.15 -1.12 -39.50
N CYS A 969 -35.15 -1.28 -40.36
CA CYS A 969 -33.91 -0.51 -40.32
C CYS A 969 -34.17 1.00 -40.52
N ALA A 970 -34.98 1.37 -41.52
CA ALA A 970 -35.37 2.76 -41.76
C ALA A 970 -36.10 3.38 -40.56
N GLN A 971 -36.95 2.63 -39.90
CA GLN A 971 -37.63 3.09 -38.68
C GLN A 971 -36.64 3.32 -37.53
N ARG A 972 -35.68 2.40 -37.31
CA ARG A 972 -34.63 2.57 -36.28
C ARG A 972 -33.76 3.79 -36.58
N ALA A 973 -33.32 3.96 -37.81
CA ALA A 973 -32.55 5.12 -38.25
C ALA A 973 -33.31 6.44 -38.03
N HIS A 974 -34.61 6.45 -38.34
CA HIS A 974 -35.47 7.62 -38.10
C HIS A 974 -35.54 7.98 -36.60
N GLU A 975 -35.73 7.00 -35.70
CA GLU A 975 -35.74 7.24 -34.25
C GLU A 975 -34.39 7.74 -33.74
N LEU A 976 -33.28 7.18 -34.21
CA LEU A 976 -31.93 7.67 -33.86
C LEU A 976 -31.72 9.11 -34.35
N ARG A 977 -32.17 9.44 -35.53
CA ARG A 977 -32.09 10.80 -36.06
C ARG A 977 -32.91 11.79 -35.23
N LYS A 978 -34.12 11.40 -34.82
CA LYS A 978 -34.99 12.18 -33.93
C LYS A 978 -34.36 12.44 -32.57
N LEU A 979 -33.60 11.49 -32.03
CA LEU A 979 -32.85 11.60 -30.80
C LEU A 979 -31.52 12.38 -30.93
N GLY A 980 -31.18 12.81 -32.14
CA GLY A 980 -30.01 13.64 -32.42
C GLY A 980 -28.72 12.90 -32.64
N PHE A 981 -28.75 11.57 -32.76
CA PHE A 981 -27.52 10.79 -32.98
C PHE A 981 -26.83 11.13 -34.28
N HIS A 982 -27.54 11.34 -35.35
CA HIS A 982 -26.95 11.70 -36.64
C HIS A 982 -26.08 12.95 -36.54
N ALA A 983 -26.63 14.06 -36.01
CA ALA A 983 -25.87 15.30 -35.83
C ALA A 983 -24.65 15.14 -34.93
N LYS A 984 -24.74 14.28 -33.90
CA LYS A 984 -23.63 13.99 -33.00
C LYS A 984 -22.54 13.14 -33.65
N MET A 985 -22.93 12.17 -34.50
CA MET A 985 -21.96 11.37 -35.27
C MET A 985 -21.23 12.23 -36.33
N GLU A 986 -21.95 13.14 -36.96
CA GLU A 986 -21.32 14.11 -37.87
C GLU A 986 -20.35 15.05 -37.13
N ALA A 987 -20.73 15.52 -35.94
CA ALA A 987 -19.84 16.36 -35.14
C ALA A 987 -18.55 15.60 -34.76
N LEU A 988 -18.66 14.35 -34.31
CA LEU A 988 -17.50 13.50 -34.04
C LEU A 988 -16.62 13.28 -35.26
N THR A 989 -17.21 13.03 -36.43
CA THR A 989 -16.48 12.88 -37.71
C THR A 989 -15.61 14.10 -38.02
N LYS A 990 -16.11 15.32 -37.72
CA LYS A 990 -15.46 16.60 -38.07
C LYS A 990 -14.48 17.10 -36.99
N GLN A 991 -14.77 16.86 -35.72
CA GLN A 991 -14.14 17.56 -34.59
C GLN A 991 -13.33 16.67 -33.66
N ASP A 992 -13.50 15.32 -33.66
CA ASP A 992 -12.77 14.45 -32.76
C ASP A 992 -11.28 14.41 -33.07
N GLY A 993 -10.44 14.44 -32.04
CA GLY A 993 -8.99 14.34 -32.17
C GLY A 993 -8.48 12.94 -32.54
N ASP A 994 -9.28 11.89 -32.26
CA ASP A 994 -8.90 10.50 -32.48
C ASP A 994 -9.40 9.99 -33.85
N LEU A 995 -8.51 9.40 -34.61
CA LEU A 995 -8.82 8.91 -35.97
C LEU A 995 -9.81 7.74 -35.94
N ASP A 996 -9.69 6.81 -35.01
CA ASP A 996 -10.56 5.63 -34.91
C ASP A 996 -12.01 6.06 -34.57
N VAL A 997 -12.19 7.07 -33.70
CA VAL A 997 -13.52 7.64 -33.42
C VAL A 997 -14.10 8.28 -34.66
N ARG A 998 -13.31 9.08 -35.39
CA ARG A 998 -13.77 9.74 -36.62
C ARG A 998 -14.26 8.76 -37.70
N GLU A 999 -13.49 7.71 -37.95
CA GLU A 999 -13.84 6.72 -38.98
C GLU A 999 -15.10 5.92 -38.60
N ARG A 1000 -15.25 5.54 -37.33
CA ARG A 1000 -16.47 4.86 -36.87
C ARG A 1000 -17.67 5.77 -36.84
N ALA A 1001 -17.51 7.03 -36.44
CA ALA A 1001 -18.57 8.03 -36.47
C ALA A 1001 -19.03 8.30 -37.88
N LYS A 1002 -18.12 8.37 -38.87
CA LYS A 1002 -18.41 8.46 -40.28
C LYS A 1002 -19.25 7.30 -40.78
N THR A 1003 -18.88 6.06 -40.43
CA THR A 1003 -19.64 4.86 -40.76
C THR A 1003 -21.05 4.91 -40.15
N ALA A 1004 -21.17 5.29 -38.86
CA ALA A 1004 -22.45 5.40 -38.17
C ALA A 1004 -23.37 6.47 -38.81
N ALA A 1005 -22.83 7.65 -39.11
CA ALA A 1005 -23.57 8.72 -39.79
C ALA A 1005 -24.05 8.29 -41.17
N TYR A 1006 -23.19 7.68 -41.98
CA TYR A 1006 -23.52 7.14 -43.30
C TYR A 1006 -24.64 6.08 -43.24
N GLN A 1007 -24.60 5.15 -42.31
CA GLN A 1007 -25.64 4.13 -42.16
C GLN A 1007 -26.99 4.72 -41.78
N ILE A 1008 -27.04 5.72 -40.87
CA ILE A 1008 -28.28 6.43 -40.52
C ILE A 1008 -28.83 7.16 -41.78
N GLU A 1009 -27.97 7.75 -42.56
CA GLU A 1009 -28.35 8.47 -43.76
C GLU A 1009 -28.90 7.51 -44.84
N GLN A 1010 -28.19 6.43 -45.16
CA GLN A 1010 -28.60 5.44 -46.16
C GLN A 1010 -29.90 4.72 -45.78
N ALA A 1011 -30.07 4.35 -44.52
CA ALA A 1011 -31.32 3.70 -44.06
C ALA A 1011 -32.53 4.63 -44.06
N THR A 1012 -32.36 5.96 -44.16
CA THR A 1012 -33.43 6.93 -44.14
C THR A 1012 -33.96 7.24 -45.54
N TYR A 1013 -33.18 6.91 -46.58
CA TYR A 1013 -33.58 7.03 -47.99
C TYR A 1013 -34.11 5.69 -48.48
#